data_a011ba53d5dbe598bd362c2a31f373bb
#
_entry.id   a011ba53d5dbe598bd362c2a31f373bb
#
_cell.length_a   1.000
_cell.length_b   1.000
_cell.length_c   1.000
_cell.angle_alpha   90.00
_cell.angle_beta   90.00
_cell.angle_gamma   90.00
#
_symmetry.space_group_name_H-M   'P 1'
#
loop_
_entity.id
_entity.type
_entity.pdbx_description
1 polymer ?
#
loop_
_entity_poly.entity_id
_entity_poly.type
_entity_poly.pdbx_seq_one_letter_code
_entity_poly.pdbx_strand_id
1 'polypeptide(L)'
;MSKKLIFSVFVLCLSTSVMAQEEDTLSVDGVMDEQAFTFTEAQLGEDEDMSQNVTIVSSNNNIYASQVGYLFSPVRFRYRAFNQKYNEVFINGVPMNDMETGQFRFSMVGGLNQQTRDVENSLPFENNGFTMSAMGGSNNYNFRPSHFATGQRLTLTGANRNYTFRGMYTYNSGILENGWAFSANLTYRWANMNTAYVEGTFYNSLSYFLGAEKFMGDHHFSIVTWGNPTERAGQGAATDECYWLANDHYYNPYWGYQNGKKRNSRVVNDFAPTLLATWDWQINDGTKLTTAVSGRYSMYKSTKLNYNNADNPHPDYWKNMPSSYYDVWNRDGLGYLRTEQAQSDWLRAKTIFSGYKADRQIDFDRLYAANRAAAAQGQDVMYYIQAKHNNNFNISLASSLNKELSRYSSLNFGIQLASNTGMHYQTMDDLLGGSQFHNINTYALGKYAATDPQVQYDANNPNAVVKEGDKFGYDYNILVNKAGGWLTLNYDRGRLHSFISGRVAGVEMQRDGKMKNGMDLANSYGKSKKGKFLEGGAKLGLSFNLGKGNVISLGGGYEQKAPQASTAFISPEINNDFVVDLKNEKILSGEVGYQLQTSWLKANISGYYSQVKDVTEWQNFYFDDINSFSYVSMTGLNKEYYGVEWGLNFKVTSSFNIKTLGTISEAKNTNNAQVWYMSSTSGTYNDANKNQPELVLNKNMREAGTPLTAMSLILSYHQGGWFIDLNGNYYDRIYLSYSPCYRYESTLKARQAAGETVMDNAGNVLSSALEQEKGHGGFMLDLSIGKSLWLKHGRSMSINLSITNLLNNQDIVTGGYEQSRSDYTSSGNARAYSFARNPKKYYAYGINGMLNIAYKF
;
A
#
# COMPACT_ATOMS: atom_id res chain seq x y z
N MET A 1 30.62 -4.17 44.14
CA MET A 1 30.28 -3.49 42.88
C MET A 1 28.85 -3.05 42.94
N SER A 2 28.60 -1.76 42.93
CA SER A 2 27.36 -1.17 43.38
C SER A 2 26.19 -1.38 42.41
N LYS A 3 25.00 -1.56 42.99
CA LYS A 3 23.71 -1.71 42.26
C LYS A 3 23.37 -0.53 41.29
N LYS A 4 24.08 0.57 41.39
CA LYS A 4 24.01 1.72 40.46
C LYS A 4 24.63 1.45 39.09
N LEU A 5 25.61 0.53 38.99
CA LEU A 5 26.30 0.24 37.74
C LEU A 5 25.44 -0.65 36.81
N ILE A 6 24.57 -1.50 37.38
CA ILE A 6 23.69 -2.41 36.62
C ILE A 6 22.46 -1.65 36.07
N PHE A 7 21.97 -0.66 36.81
CA PHE A 7 20.89 0.22 36.38
C PHE A 7 21.34 1.23 35.30
N SER A 8 22.60 1.71 35.41
CA SER A 8 23.19 2.52 34.33
C SER A 8 23.40 1.75 33.03
N VAL A 9 23.62 0.44 33.07
CA VAL A 9 23.79 -0.39 31.89
C VAL A 9 22.43 -0.68 31.21
N PHE A 10 21.31 -0.71 31.92
CA PHE A 10 20.00 -0.98 31.34
C PHE A 10 19.26 0.29 30.88
N VAL A 11 19.44 1.41 31.56
CA VAL A 11 19.04 2.75 31.06
C VAL A 11 20.01 3.18 29.95
N LEU A 12 21.28 2.77 30.00
CA LEU A 12 22.21 2.93 28.88
C LEU A 12 21.88 2.04 27.69
N CYS A 13 21.23 0.88 27.82
CA CYS A 13 20.74 0.11 26.63
C CYS A 13 19.52 0.74 25.97
N LEU A 14 18.76 1.60 26.65
CA LEU A 14 17.72 2.46 26.04
C LEU A 14 18.26 3.84 25.59
N SER A 15 19.39 4.30 26.17
CA SER A 15 20.05 5.56 25.80
C SER A 15 21.43 5.37 25.13
N THR A 16 22.05 4.21 25.17
CA THR A 16 23.31 3.91 24.45
C THR A 16 23.11 3.37 23.05
N SER A 17 21.87 3.17 22.61
CA SER A 17 21.59 3.21 21.17
C SER A 17 21.96 4.58 20.56
N VAL A 18 22.06 5.64 21.37
CA VAL A 18 22.51 6.97 20.90
C VAL A 18 24.03 7.16 21.09
N MET A 19 24.68 6.52 22.09
CA MET A 19 26.11 6.79 22.37
C MET A 19 27.07 5.69 21.88
N ALA A 20 26.62 4.44 21.71
CA ALA A 20 27.37 3.43 20.95
C ALA A 20 27.28 3.66 19.42
N GLN A 21 26.43 4.59 18.98
CA GLN A 21 26.35 5.04 17.63
C GLN A 21 27.46 6.00 17.19
N GLU A 22 28.18 6.66 18.07
CA GLU A 22 29.20 7.64 17.64
C GLU A 22 30.50 7.02 17.11
N GLU A 23 30.89 5.83 17.50
CA GLU A 23 32.07 5.14 16.92
C GLU A 23 31.69 4.15 15.79
N ASP A 24 30.49 3.56 15.81
CA ASP A 24 30.00 2.69 14.75
C ASP A 24 29.19 3.45 13.64
N THR A 25 28.71 4.65 13.90
CA THR A 25 27.90 5.45 12.97
C THR A 25 28.66 5.88 11.72
N LEU A 26 29.95 5.97 11.76
CA LEU A 26 30.75 6.36 10.58
C LEU A 26 30.91 5.22 9.55
N SER A 27 30.80 3.95 9.97
CA SER A 27 30.83 2.79 9.06
C SER A 27 29.42 2.33 8.63
N VAL A 28 28.38 2.68 9.39
CA VAL A 28 26.99 2.28 9.21
C VAL A 28 26.19 3.28 8.37
N ASP A 29 26.65 4.52 8.25
CA ASP A 29 25.95 5.59 7.51
C ASP A 29 25.62 5.20 6.06
N GLY A 30 26.49 4.46 5.36
CA GLY A 30 26.25 3.99 4.00
C GLY A 30 25.15 2.92 3.93
N VAL A 31 25.15 1.97 4.87
CA VAL A 31 24.17 0.87 4.93
C VAL A 31 22.80 1.41 5.39
N MET A 32 22.77 2.32 6.37
CA MET A 32 21.52 2.94 6.80
C MET A 32 20.92 3.86 5.75
N ASP A 33 21.74 4.55 4.95
CA ASP A 33 21.27 5.33 3.81
C ASP A 33 20.61 4.44 2.78
N GLU A 34 21.22 3.29 2.50
CA GLU A 34 20.68 2.32 1.56
C GLU A 34 19.37 1.71 2.06
N GLN A 35 19.30 1.34 3.33
CA GLN A 35 18.09 0.81 3.94
C GLN A 35 16.94 1.81 3.91
N ALA A 36 17.13 3.03 4.40
CA ALA A 36 16.13 4.09 4.36
C ALA A 36 15.70 4.43 2.93
N PHE A 37 16.62 4.34 1.99
CA PHE A 37 16.40 4.59 0.58
C PHE A 37 15.54 3.51 -0.08
N THR A 38 15.84 2.24 0.15
CA THR A 38 15.12 1.11 -0.45
C THR A 38 13.69 1.02 0.08
N PHE A 39 13.45 1.40 1.32
CA PHE A 39 12.11 1.52 1.89
C PHE A 39 11.22 2.47 1.10
N THR A 40 11.71 3.66 0.80
CA THR A 40 10.95 4.65 0.06
C THR A 40 10.73 4.23 -1.40
N GLU A 41 11.64 3.47 -1.99
CA GLU A 41 11.54 3.01 -3.37
C GLU A 41 10.56 1.86 -3.58
N ALA A 42 10.51 0.90 -2.67
CA ALA A 42 9.57 -0.21 -2.77
C ALA A 42 8.11 0.27 -2.82
N GLN A 43 7.86 1.51 -2.36
CA GLN A 43 6.55 2.13 -2.25
C GLN A 43 6.26 3.17 -3.34
N LEU A 44 7.25 3.53 -4.17
CA LEU A 44 7.06 4.49 -5.26
C LEU A 44 6.20 3.93 -6.40
N GLY A 45 6.01 2.62 -6.46
CA GLY A 45 5.18 1.93 -7.44
C GLY A 45 3.74 1.69 -6.96
N GLU A 46 3.26 2.39 -5.94
CA GLU A 46 1.88 2.27 -5.44
C GLU A 46 0.89 2.72 -6.50
N ASP A 47 0.22 1.76 -7.14
CA ASP A 47 -0.92 2.00 -8.00
C ASP A 47 -2.22 1.70 -7.24
N GLU A 48 -3.33 2.39 -7.59
CA GLU A 48 -4.65 2.13 -7.02
C GLU A 48 -5.10 0.67 -7.21
N ASP A 49 -4.68 0.03 -8.31
CA ASP A 49 -4.98 -1.36 -8.61
C ASP A 49 -4.14 -2.35 -7.79
N MET A 50 -3.08 -1.86 -7.14
CA MET A 50 -2.27 -2.62 -6.20
C MET A 50 -2.70 -2.27 -4.78
N SER A 51 -3.84 -2.80 -4.36
CA SER A 51 -4.57 -2.45 -3.14
C SER A 51 -3.82 -2.70 -1.83
N GLN A 52 -2.55 -3.09 -1.85
CA GLN A 52 -1.87 -3.53 -0.65
C GLN A 52 -0.42 -3.05 -0.61
N ASN A 53 -0.24 -1.93 0.03
CA ASN A 53 1.05 -1.32 0.26
C ASN A 53 1.87 -2.12 1.28
N VAL A 54 3.18 -2.08 1.13
CA VAL A 54 4.13 -2.71 2.07
C VAL A 54 3.90 -2.17 3.48
N THR A 55 3.65 -3.04 4.43
CA THR A 55 3.59 -2.64 5.84
C THR A 55 5.00 -2.69 6.41
N ILE A 56 5.53 -1.54 6.78
CA ILE A 56 6.85 -1.41 7.37
C ILE A 56 6.70 -1.31 8.88
N VAL A 57 7.18 -2.33 9.56
CA VAL A 57 7.46 -2.27 10.99
C VAL A 57 8.94 -2.42 11.16
N SER A 58 9.55 -1.56 11.92
CA SER A 58 10.96 -1.62 12.27
C SER A 58 11.08 -1.59 13.78
N SER A 59 12.06 -2.28 14.34
CA SER A 59 12.43 -2.19 15.76
C SER A 59 13.93 -2.42 15.87
N ASN A 60 14.62 -1.48 16.47
CA ASN A 60 16.07 -1.57 16.66
C ASN A 60 16.47 -2.72 17.61
N ASN A 61 15.56 -3.19 18.43
CA ASN A 61 15.79 -4.26 19.40
C ASN A 61 15.50 -5.65 18.83
N ASN A 62 14.79 -5.76 17.72
CA ASN A 62 14.42 -7.01 17.09
C ASN A 62 15.08 -7.15 15.72
N ILE A 63 15.97 -8.15 15.57
CA ILE A 63 16.76 -8.37 14.35
C ILE A 63 15.85 -8.60 13.14
N TYR A 64 14.79 -9.40 13.27
CA TYR A 64 13.84 -9.63 12.20
C TYR A 64 13.13 -8.33 11.78
N ALA A 65 12.52 -7.64 12.73
CA ALA A 65 11.76 -6.42 12.45
C ALA A 65 12.65 -5.27 11.93
N SER A 66 13.93 -5.21 12.31
CA SER A 66 14.86 -4.19 11.83
C SER A 66 15.30 -4.36 10.37
N GLN A 67 15.18 -5.57 9.81
CA GLN A 67 15.73 -5.89 8.48
C GLN A 67 14.64 -6.29 7.47
N VAL A 68 13.51 -6.82 7.93
CA VAL A 68 12.52 -7.48 7.08
C VAL A 68 11.93 -6.58 6.01
N GLY A 69 11.65 -5.34 6.34
CA GLY A 69 11.08 -4.39 5.38
C GLY A 69 12.05 -4.04 4.25
N TYR A 70 13.34 -3.95 4.56
CA TYR A 70 14.39 -3.72 3.58
C TYR A 70 14.63 -4.94 2.68
N LEU A 71 14.93 -6.09 3.30
CA LEU A 71 15.35 -7.29 2.57
C LEU A 71 14.26 -7.87 1.68
N PHE A 72 13.01 -7.80 2.11
CA PHE A 72 11.88 -8.39 1.41
C PHE A 72 11.05 -7.38 0.60
N SER A 73 11.53 -6.13 0.50
CA SER A 73 10.89 -5.08 -0.32
C SER A 73 10.72 -5.45 -1.80
N PRO A 74 11.64 -6.20 -2.46
CA PRO A 74 11.47 -6.56 -3.87
C PRO A 74 10.21 -7.37 -4.16
N VAL A 75 9.67 -8.09 -3.17
CA VAL A 75 8.45 -8.91 -3.28
C VAL A 75 7.26 -8.31 -2.54
N ARG A 76 7.30 -7.03 -2.19
CA ARG A 76 6.20 -6.32 -1.51
C ARG A 76 5.77 -6.97 -0.21
N PHE A 77 6.71 -7.40 0.59
CA PHE A 77 6.46 -8.06 1.87
C PHE A 77 5.66 -7.17 2.82
N ARG A 78 4.63 -7.75 3.43
CA ARG A 78 3.85 -7.14 4.51
C ARG A 78 4.10 -7.87 5.82
N TYR A 79 4.41 -7.12 6.86
CA TYR A 79 4.62 -7.65 8.19
C TYR A 79 3.40 -8.47 8.64
N ARG A 80 3.61 -9.77 8.92
CA ARG A 80 2.56 -10.74 9.28
C ARG A 80 1.39 -10.81 8.30
N ALA A 81 1.61 -10.43 7.06
CA ALA A 81 0.59 -10.28 6.02
C ALA A 81 -0.56 -9.31 6.37
N PHE A 82 -0.43 -8.50 7.40
CA PHE A 82 -1.46 -7.54 7.79
C PHE A 82 -1.71 -6.49 6.70
N ASN A 83 -2.97 -6.10 6.55
CA ASN A 83 -3.30 -4.91 5.77
C ASN A 83 -2.68 -3.67 6.45
N GLN A 84 -2.19 -2.73 5.67
CA GLN A 84 -1.52 -1.52 6.16
C GLN A 84 -2.40 -0.68 7.10
N LYS A 85 -3.73 -0.77 7.03
CA LYS A 85 -4.67 -0.11 7.96
C LYS A 85 -4.48 -0.53 9.43
N TYR A 86 -3.78 -1.62 9.69
CA TYR A 86 -3.43 -2.09 11.03
C TYR A 86 -2.07 -1.59 11.52
N ASN A 87 -1.32 -0.86 10.70
CA ASN A 87 -0.10 -0.15 11.10
C ASN A 87 -0.39 1.34 11.24
N GLU A 88 0.02 1.94 12.34
CA GLU A 88 -0.18 3.37 12.61
C GLU A 88 1.14 4.12 12.50
N VAL A 89 1.15 5.19 11.71
CA VAL A 89 2.31 6.05 11.49
C VAL A 89 2.05 7.43 12.07
N PHE A 90 3.00 7.90 12.86
CA PHE A 90 2.99 9.20 13.52
C PHE A 90 4.19 10.04 13.08
N ILE A 91 4.03 11.34 13.13
CA ILE A 91 5.14 12.30 13.03
C ILE A 91 5.01 13.27 14.20
N ASN A 92 6.03 13.35 15.05
CA ASN A 92 6.02 14.11 16.32
C ASN A 92 4.78 13.83 17.20
N GLY A 93 4.30 12.58 17.18
CA GLY A 93 3.14 12.14 17.95
C GLY A 93 1.77 12.41 17.31
N VAL A 94 1.71 13.03 16.13
CA VAL A 94 0.45 13.22 15.39
C VAL A 94 0.21 12.05 14.43
N PRO A 95 -0.98 11.41 14.44
CA PRO A 95 -1.30 10.36 13.49
C PRO A 95 -1.37 10.87 12.06
N MET A 96 -0.72 10.17 11.13
CA MET A 96 -0.57 10.57 9.73
C MET A 96 -1.30 9.66 8.73
N ASN A 97 -1.88 8.54 9.20
CA ASN A 97 -2.68 7.66 8.35
C ASN A 97 -3.87 8.43 7.75
N ASP A 98 -4.21 8.09 6.53
CA ASP A 98 -5.40 8.60 5.87
C ASP A 98 -6.65 8.15 6.62
N MET A 99 -7.57 9.07 6.92
CA MET A 99 -8.73 8.79 7.75
C MET A 99 -9.84 8.01 7.04
N GLU A 100 -9.81 7.94 5.72
CA GLU A 100 -10.76 7.15 4.95
C GLU A 100 -10.31 5.71 4.75
N THR A 101 -9.03 5.50 4.42
CA THR A 101 -8.47 4.19 4.10
C THR A 101 -7.75 3.53 5.28
N GLY A 102 -7.39 4.30 6.31
CA GLY A 102 -6.56 3.85 7.42
C GLY A 102 -5.09 3.61 7.07
N GLN A 103 -4.67 3.90 5.85
CA GLN A 103 -3.32 3.62 5.36
C GLN A 103 -2.43 4.88 5.37
N PHE A 104 -1.13 4.69 5.52
CA PHE A 104 -0.16 5.76 5.37
C PHE A 104 0.52 5.64 4.00
N ARG A 105 0.46 6.69 3.19
CA ARG A 105 1.17 6.74 1.91
C ARG A 105 2.61 7.20 2.12
N PHE A 106 3.54 6.25 2.07
CA PHE A 106 4.97 6.57 2.25
C PHE A 106 5.54 7.47 1.14
N SER A 107 4.87 7.56 -0.01
CA SER A 107 5.20 8.56 -1.04
C SER A 107 5.20 10.00 -0.50
N MET A 108 4.40 10.29 0.53
CA MET A 108 4.36 11.63 1.15
C MET A 108 5.67 12.05 1.83
N VAL A 109 6.45 11.09 2.30
CA VAL A 109 7.79 11.32 2.90
C VAL A 109 8.92 10.82 2.00
N GLY A 110 8.58 10.41 0.80
CA GLY A 110 9.54 9.93 -0.19
C GLY A 110 10.56 11.02 -0.53
N GLY A 111 11.85 10.68 -0.53
CA GLY A 111 12.93 11.65 -0.74
C GLY A 111 13.37 12.42 0.52
N LEU A 112 12.73 12.20 1.67
CA LEU A 112 13.12 12.77 2.96
C LEU A 112 14.01 11.80 3.78
N ASN A 113 14.97 11.17 3.13
CA ASN A 113 15.74 10.07 3.71
C ASN A 113 16.49 10.44 5.00
N GLN A 114 16.89 11.70 5.17
CA GLN A 114 17.57 12.14 6.39
C GLN A 114 16.59 12.35 7.55
N GLN A 115 15.40 12.87 7.24
CA GLN A 115 14.37 13.16 8.22
C GLN A 115 13.66 11.89 8.73
N THR A 116 13.58 10.86 7.90
CA THR A 116 12.93 9.59 8.26
C THR A 116 13.83 8.59 8.98
N ARG A 117 15.07 8.95 9.31
CA ARG A 117 16.03 8.11 10.06
C ARG A 117 15.71 8.03 11.55
N ASP A 118 15.35 9.15 12.16
CA ASP A 118 14.98 9.19 13.57
C ASP A 118 13.52 8.76 13.72
N VAL A 119 13.34 7.50 14.08
CA VAL A 119 12.04 6.86 14.23
C VAL A 119 11.98 6.02 15.50
N GLU A 120 10.98 6.30 16.32
CA GLU A 120 10.59 5.43 17.43
C GLU A 120 9.62 4.38 16.89
N ASN A 121 10.05 3.12 16.94
CA ASN A 121 9.25 2.00 16.47
C ASN A 121 8.72 1.20 17.65
N SER A 122 7.48 0.78 17.58
CA SER A 122 6.84 -0.04 18.60
C SER A 122 6.14 -1.22 17.94
N LEU A 123 6.60 -2.42 18.26
CA LEU A 123 5.94 -3.66 17.86
C LEU A 123 4.60 -3.80 18.61
N PRO A 124 3.69 -4.70 18.19
CA PRO A 124 2.32 -4.76 18.74
C PRO A 124 2.20 -4.83 20.25
N PHE A 125 3.18 -5.44 20.92
CA PHE A 125 3.19 -5.61 22.39
C PHE A 125 4.41 -4.97 23.07
N GLU A 126 4.93 -3.91 22.47
CA GLU A 126 5.90 -3.00 23.07
C GLU A 126 5.17 -1.72 23.53
N ASN A 127 5.66 -1.15 24.63
CA ASN A 127 5.17 0.14 25.12
C ASN A 127 5.89 1.29 24.38
N ASN A 128 5.23 2.44 24.33
CA ASN A 128 5.78 3.68 23.78
C ASN A 128 5.15 4.91 24.46
N GLY A 129 5.67 6.09 24.13
CA GLY A 129 5.22 7.35 24.71
C GLY A 129 4.18 8.11 23.87
N PHE A 130 3.68 7.56 22.77
CA PHE A 130 2.88 8.33 21.81
C PHE A 130 1.54 7.68 21.42
N THR A 131 1.31 6.38 21.71
CA THR A 131 0.04 5.68 21.43
C THR A 131 -0.05 4.35 22.18
N MET A 132 -1.20 3.68 22.11
CA MET A 132 -1.31 2.24 22.31
C MET A 132 -0.98 1.57 20.98
N SER A 133 0.14 0.82 20.87
CA SER A 133 0.61 0.21 19.63
C SER A 133 -0.48 -0.55 18.89
N ALA A 134 -0.56 -0.37 17.56
CA ALA A 134 -1.53 -1.07 16.72
C ALA A 134 -1.16 -2.56 16.54
N MET A 135 -2.10 -3.36 16.02
CA MET A 135 -1.88 -4.78 15.70
C MET A 135 -0.71 -4.99 14.73
N GLY A 136 -0.51 -4.10 13.79
CA GLY A 136 0.60 -4.10 12.84
C GLY A 136 1.82 -3.30 13.28
N GLY A 137 1.85 -2.85 14.55
CA GLY A 137 2.88 -1.96 15.07
C GLY A 137 2.61 -0.49 14.80
N SER A 138 3.40 0.38 15.43
CA SER A 138 3.30 1.83 15.30
C SER A 138 4.69 2.46 15.15
N ASN A 139 4.81 3.44 14.28
CA ASN A 139 6.06 4.15 14.01
C ASN A 139 5.86 5.65 14.25
N ASN A 140 6.78 6.31 14.95
CA ASN A 140 6.75 7.75 15.21
C ASN A 140 8.05 8.40 14.72
N TYR A 141 7.98 9.09 13.59
CA TYR A 141 9.10 9.82 13.02
C TYR A 141 9.31 11.15 13.77
N ASN A 142 10.56 11.47 14.07
CA ASN A 142 10.93 12.73 14.69
C ASN A 142 11.39 13.72 13.63
N PHE A 143 10.55 14.72 13.35
CA PHE A 143 10.84 15.75 12.35
C PHE A 143 11.33 17.07 12.96
N ARG A 144 11.79 17.06 14.23
CA ARG A 144 12.37 18.25 14.85
C ARG A 144 13.76 18.54 14.28
N PRO A 145 14.03 19.77 13.82
CA PRO A 145 15.33 20.16 13.25
C PRO A 145 16.56 19.85 14.10
N SER A 146 16.45 19.92 15.44
CA SER A 146 17.55 19.67 16.37
C SER A 146 18.01 18.21 16.42
N HIS A 147 17.16 17.28 15.95
CA HIS A 147 17.45 15.84 15.96
C HIS A 147 18.20 15.37 14.72
N PHE A 148 18.33 16.20 13.70
CA PHE A 148 19.04 15.82 12.49
C PHE A 148 20.55 16.04 12.60
N ALA A 149 21.33 15.13 12.01
CA ALA A 149 22.78 15.23 12.00
C ALA A 149 23.26 16.55 11.38
N THR A 150 23.99 17.34 12.15
CA THR A 150 24.46 18.68 11.73
C THR A 150 25.38 18.63 10.52
N GLY A 151 25.29 19.63 9.67
CA GLY A 151 26.16 19.85 8.50
C GLY A 151 25.38 19.85 7.19
N GLN A 152 26.12 19.83 6.12
CA GLN A 152 25.59 19.82 4.77
C GLN A 152 25.93 18.47 4.11
N ARG A 153 24.99 17.96 3.30
CA ARG A 153 25.21 16.71 2.58
C ARG A 153 24.64 16.80 1.15
N LEU A 154 25.45 16.44 0.19
CA LEU A 154 25.04 16.25 -1.20
C LEU A 154 25.09 14.76 -1.51
N THR A 155 24.01 14.24 -2.08
CA THR A 155 23.91 12.84 -2.50
C THR A 155 23.49 12.78 -3.97
N LEU A 156 24.23 12.03 -4.78
CA LEU A 156 23.91 11.75 -6.17
C LEU A 156 23.75 10.24 -6.35
N THR A 157 22.71 9.84 -7.08
CA THR A 157 22.40 8.43 -7.31
C THR A 157 22.05 8.18 -8.76
N GLY A 158 22.68 7.17 -9.36
CA GLY A 158 22.26 6.57 -10.62
C GLY A 158 21.66 5.19 -10.38
N ALA A 159 20.53 4.86 -11.00
CA ALA A 159 19.85 3.59 -10.82
C ALA A 159 19.16 3.13 -12.11
N ASN A 160 18.88 1.83 -12.22
CA ASN A 160 17.98 1.27 -13.23
C ASN A 160 16.75 0.65 -12.52
N ARG A 161 16.02 1.47 -11.82
CA ARG A 161 14.79 1.12 -11.05
C ARG A 161 13.62 1.99 -11.52
N ASN A 162 12.68 2.29 -10.66
CA ASN A 162 11.55 3.19 -10.97
C ASN A 162 12.02 4.59 -11.40
N TYR A 163 13.23 5.01 -10.96
CA TYR A 163 13.90 6.20 -11.48
C TYR A 163 15.35 5.88 -11.88
N THR A 164 15.90 6.75 -12.71
CA THR A 164 17.27 6.63 -13.24
C THR A 164 18.25 7.53 -12.52
N PHE A 165 17.78 8.68 -12.06
CA PHE A 165 18.61 9.69 -11.38
C PHE A 165 17.94 10.21 -10.12
N ARG A 166 18.75 10.45 -9.07
CA ARG A 166 18.39 11.20 -7.89
C ARG A 166 19.51 12.15 -7.48
N GLY A 167 19.15 13.42 -7.22
CA GLY A 167 20.01 14.39 -6.56
C GLY A 167 19.35 14.82 -5.24
N MET A 168 20.08 14.83 -4.14
CA MET A 168 19.59 15.26 -2.84
C MET A 168 20.59 16.19 -2.17
N TYR A 169 20.10 17.32 -1.65
CA TYR A 169 20.86 18.24 -0.81
C TYR A 169 20.14 18.42 0.50
N THR A 170 20.90 18.31 1.61
CA THR A 170 20.39 18.48 2.97
C THR A 170 21.29 19.44 3.74
N TYR A 171 20.67 20.34 4.49
CA TYR A 171 21.31 21.29 5.40
C TYR A 171 20.66 21.19 6.77
N ASN A 172 21.46 21.01 7.83
CA ASN A 172 21.02 21.04 9.21
C ASN A 172 22.00 21.89 10.02
N SER A 173 21.48 22.95 10.67
CA SER A 173 22.32 23.88 11.43
C SER A 173 22.82 23.31 12.76
N GLY A 174 22.13 22.28 13.29
CA GLY A 174 22.22 21.94 14.70
C GLY A 174 21.61 23.07 15.55
N ILE A 175 21.76 22.96 16.88
CA ILE A 175 21.31 24.00 17.81
C ILE A 175 22.35 25.12 17.86
N LEU A 176 21.95 26.32 17.44
CA LEU A 176 22.75 27.51 17.43
C LEU A 176 22.82 28.13 18.82
N GLU A 177 23.82 28.98 19.09
CA GLU A 177 24.01 29.66 20.40
C GLU A 177 22.79 30.47 20.86
N ASN A 178 22.03 30.99 19.90
CA ASN A 178 20.79 31.70 20.18
C ASN A 178 19.57 30.80 20.39
N GLY A 179 19.75 29.47 20.46
CA GLY A 179 18.72 28.47 20.70
C GLY A 179 17.82 28.17 19.49
N TRP A 180 18.18 28.58 18.27
CA TRP A 180 17.51 28.16 17.05
C TRP A 180 18.15 26.90 16.44
N ALA A 181 17.36 26.06 15.79
CA ALA A 181 17.80 25.01 14.88
C ALA A 181 17.01 25.07 13.58
N PHE A 182 17.71 24.91 12.45
CA PHE A 182 17.11 24.93 11.12
C PHE A 182 17.46 23.69 10.34
N SER A 183 16.52 23.20 9.54
CA SER A 183 16.73 22.09 8.62
C SER A 183 16.09 22.38 7.27
N ALA A 184 16.78 22.00 6.20
CA ALA A 184 16.26 22.05 4.84
C ALA A 184 16.72 20.83 4.07
N ASN A 185 15.83 20.24 3.27
CA ASN A 185 16.15 19.17 2.32
C ASN A 185 15.45 19.43 0.98
N LEU A 186 16.17 19.12 -0.09
CA LEU A 186 15.65 19.15 -1.45
C LEU A 186 16.10 17.90 -2.16
N THR A 187 15.16 17.12 -2.71
CA THR A 187 15.45 15.88 -3.44
C THR A 187 14.72 15.89 -4.77
N TYR A 188 15.45 15.66 -5.85
CA TYR A 188 14.89 15.48 -7.17
C TYR A 188 15.14 14.06 -7.67
N ARG A 189 14.11 13.39 -8.21
CA ARG A 189 14.17 12.05 -8.78
C ARG A 189 13.54 12.06 -10.17
N TRP A 190 14.16 11.36 -11.10
CA TRP A 190 13.74 11.39 -12.49
C TRP A 190 14.03 10.09 -13.23
N ALA A 191 13.07 9.69 -14.08
CA ALA A 191 13.23 8.74 -15.17
C ALA A 191 12.27 9.09 -16.30
N ASN A 192 12.64 8.85 -17.54
CA ASN A 192 11.74 8.96 -18.69
C ASN A 192 11.27 7.58 -19.17
N MET A 193 10.35 7.56 -20.14
CA MET A 193 9.73 6.31 -20.64
C MET A 193 10.71 5.35 -21.34
N ASN A 194 11.96 5.73 -21.55
CA ASN A 194 13.00 4.90 -22.15
C ASN A 194 14.06 4.46 -21.13
N THR A 195 14.15 5.12 -19.97
CA THR A 195 15.19 4.87 -18.95
C THR A 195 14.66 4.22 -17.70
N ALA A 196 13.34 4.28 -17.46
CA ALA A 196 12.70 3.54 -16.37
C ALA A 196 12.81 2.03 -16.60
N TYR A 197 12.85 1.23 -15.53
CA TYR A 197 13.00 -0.22 -15.61
C TYR A 197 11.88 -0.87 -16.45
N VAL A 198 10.64 -0.45 -16.23
CA VAL A 198 9.47 -0.87 -17.03
C VAL A 198 9.25 0.13 -18.16
N GLU A 199 9.33 -0.35 -19.39
CA GLU A 199 9.15 0.50 -20.56
C GLU A 199 7.77 1.18 -20.58
N GLY A 200 7.77 2.45 -21.00
CA GLY A 200 6.55 3.27 -21.08
C GLY A 200 6.10 3.84 -19.73
N THR A 201 6.81 3.56 -18.64
CA THR A 201 6.66 4.28 -17.36
C THR A 201 7.64 5.46 -17.30
N PHE A 202 7.36 6.41 -16.44
CA PHE A 202 8.25 7.52 -16.09
C PHE A 202 8.05 7.93 -14.63
N TYR A 203 9.01 8.64 -14.10
CA TYR A 203 8.97 9.15 -12.73
C TYR A 203 9.58 10.54 -12.67
N ASN A 204 8.87 11.50 -12.12
CA ASN A 204 9.31 12.89 -11.90
C ASN A 204 8.83 13.36 -10.54
N SER A 205 9.74 13.70 -9.64
CA SER A 205 9.40 14.04 -8.27
C SER A 205 10.40 15.04 -7.69
N LEU A 206 9.88 16.07 -7.05
CA LEU A 206 10.64 17.06 -6.29
C LEU A 206 10.18 17.06 -4.84
N SER A 207 10.97 16.52 -3.93
CA SER A 207 10.66 16.52 -2.51
C SER A 207 11.33 17.68 -1.81
N TYR A 208 10.64 18.34 -0.90
CA TYR A 208 11.19 19.40 -0.06
C TYR A 208 10.85 19.18 1.41
N PHE A 209 11.71 19.66 2.28
CA PHE A 209 11.51 19.78 3.72
C PHE A 209 12.13 21.10 4.19
N LEU A 210 11.39 21.83 5.01
CA LEU A 210 11.87 23.02 5.68
C LEU A 210 11.42 22.97 7.14
N GLY A 211 12.33 23.25 8.05
CA GLY A 211 12.03 23.23 9.48
C GLY A 211 12.79 24.29 10.26
N ALA A 212 12.13 24.83 11.26
CA ALA A 212 12.71 25.73 12.25
C ALA A 212 12.27 25.29 13.65
N GLU A 213 13.18 25.31 14.61
CA GLU A 213 12.95 24.97 16.01
C GLU A 213 13.59 26.01 16.90
N LYS A 214 12.92 26.37 18.00
CA LYS A 214 13.37 27.33 18.99
C LYS A 214 13.31 26.75 20.38
N PHE A 215 14.43 26.80 21.08
CA PHE A 215 14.58 26.45 22.49
C PHE A 215 14.43 27.68 23.36
N MET A 216 13.53 27.65 24.33
CA MET A 216 13.24 28.71 25.28
C MET A 216 13.10 28.12 26.69
N GLY A 217 14.24 27.84 27.33
CA GLY A 217 14.27 27.14 28.63
C GLY A 217 13.63 25.76 28.51
N ASP A 218 12.59 25.50 29.30
CA ASP A 218 11.88 24.20 29.34
C ASP A 218 10.88 24.02 28.19
N HIS A 219 10.74 25.01 27.30
CA HIS A 219 9.83 24.99 26.15
C HIS A 219 10.61 24.93 24.85
N HIS A 220 10.23 23.99 23.98
CA HIS A 220 10.73 23.87 22.61
C HIS A 220 9.57 23.98 21.64
N PHE A 221 9.70 24.84 20.62
CA PHE A 221 8.72 25.01 19.58
C PHE A 221 9.32 24.69 18.24
N SER A 222 8.72 23.78 17.47
CA SER A 222 9.14 23.49 16.10
C SER A 222 8.00 23.71 15.13
N ILE A 223 8.33 24.23 13.95
CA ILE A 223 7.43 24.33 12.80
C ILE A 223 8.17 23.72 11.63
N VAL A 224 7.54 22.73 11.00
CA VAL A 224 8.11 22.05 9.83
C VAL A 224 7.06 21.93 8.73
N THR A 225 7.50 22.04 7.49
CA THR A 225 6.68 21.79 6.31
C THR A 225 7.43 20.93 5.32
N TRP A 226 6.70 20.05 4.66
CA TRP A 226 7.24 19.17 3.62
C TRP A 226 6.19 18.83 2.58
N GLY A 227 6.66 18.34 1.46
CA GLY A 227 5.82 17.85 0.38
C GLY A 227 6.67 17.16 -0.69
N ASN A 228 6.00 16.36 -1.50
CA ASN A 228 6.63 15.57 -2.54
C ASN A 228 5.77 15.57 -3.81
N PRO A 229 5.65 16.71 -4.52
CA PRO A 229 4.96 16.71 -5.81
C PRO A 229 5.60 15.67 -6.73
N THR A 230 4.77 14.74 -7.16
CA THR A 230 5.19 13.58 -7.97
C THR A 230 4.25 13.42 -9.15
N GLU A 231 4.83 13.23 -10.32
CA GLU A 231 4.15 12.78 -11.53
C GLU A 231 4.80 11.48 -12.00
N ARG A 232 4.01 10.43 -12.18
CA ARG A 232 4.51 9.13 -12.59
C ARG A 232 3.54 8.41 -13.52
N ALA A 233 4.06 7.55 -14.38
CA ALA A 233 3.26 6.67 -15.21
C ALA A 233 3.16 5.27 -14.62
N GLY A 234 1.96 4.68 -14.70
CA GLY A 234 1.66 3.37 -14.16
C GLY A 234 2.05 2.21 -15.05
N GLN A 235 2.20 1.04 -14.42
CA GLN A 235 2.30 -0.27 -15.07
C GLN A 235 1.02 -1.05 -14.80
N GLY A 236 0.41 -1.63 -15.85
CA GLY A 236 -0.70 -2.57 -15.73
C GLY A 236 -0.22 -3.99 -15.56
N ALA A 237 -0.95 -4.78 -14.74
CA ALA A 237 -0.78 -6.22 -14.74
C ALA A 237 -1.29 -6.80 -16.06
N ALA A 238 -0.62 -7.83 -16.56
CA ALA A 238 -1.04 -8.57 -17.74
C ALA A 238 -1.14 -10.07 -17.44
N THR A 239 -1.70 -10.84 -18.38
CA THR A 239 -1.75 -12.30 -18.28
C THR A 239 -0.44 -12.93 -18.73
N ASP A 240 -0.18 -14.16 -18.33
CA ASP A 240 1.01 -14.91 -18.76
C ASP A 240 1.05 -15.06 -20.29
N GLU A 241 -0.10 -15.15 -20.96
CA GLU A 241 -0.18 -15.13 -22.42
C GLU A 241 0.41 -13.86 -23.04
N CYS A 242 0.10 -12.69 -22.45
CA CYS A 242 0.66 -11.42 -22.88
C CYS A 242 2.18 -11.38 -22.70
N TYR A 243 2.68 -11.78 -21.53
CA TYR A 243 4.11 -11.80 -21.22
C TYR A 243 4.87 -12.73 -22.15
N TRP A 244 4.33 -13.92 -22.38
CA TRP A 244 4.93 -14.91 -23.27
C TRP A 244 4.95 -14.45 -24.73
N LEU A 245 3.83 -13.92 -25.25
CA LEU A 245 3.76 -13.42 -26.62
C LEU A 245 4.67 -12.18 -26.85
N ALA A 246 4.77 -11.32 -25.85
CA ALA A 246 5.65 -10.16 -25.88
C ALA A 246 7.12 -10.54 -25.68
N ASN A 247 7.40 -11.76 -25.20
CA ASN A 247 8.71 -12.20 -24.70
C ASN A 247 9.31 -11.21 -23.69
N ASP A 248 8.46 -10.72 -22.75
CA ASP A 248 8.81 -9.69 -21.78
C ASP A 248 7.94 -9.83 -20.52
N HIS A 249 8.53 -10.16 -19.36
CA HIS A 249 7.85 -10.22 -18.06
C HIS A 249 7.37 -8.87 -17.53
N TYR A 250 7.74 -7.77 -18.18
CA TYR A 250 7.39 -6.40 -17.82
C TYR A 250 6.54 -5.70 -18.87
N TYR A 251 5.91 -6.48 -19.76
CA TYR A 251 4.97 -5.94 -20.73
C TYR A 251 3.94 -5.05 -20.01
N ASN A 252 3.78 -3.83 -20.50
CA ASN A 252 2.89 -2.84 -19.92
C ASN A 252 1.83 -2.41 -20.94
N PRO A 253 0.54 -2.72 -20.73
CA PRO A 253 -0.54 -2.40 -21.67
C PRO A 253 -0.97 -0.93 -21.63
N TYR A 254 -0.47 -0.11 -20.68
CA TYR A 254 -0.99 1.24 -20.44
C TYR A 254 -0.38 2.31 -21.35
N TRP A 255 0.66 2.02 -22.07
CA TRP A 255 1.31 2.98 -22.97
C TRP A 255 1.18 2.62 -24.43
N GLY A 256 1.45 3.60 -25.30
CA GLY A 256 1.46 3.41 -26.74
C GLY A 256 2.11 4.59 -27.45
N TYR A 257 1.78 4.76 -28.73
CA TYR A 257 2.37 5.77 -29.57
C TYR A 257 1.36 6.83 -29.99
N GLN A 258 1.79 8.10 -29.93
CA GLN A 258 1.11 9.27 -30.47
C GLN A 258 2.13 10.10 -31.29
N ASN A 259 1.91 10.24 -32.58
CA ASN A 259 2.82 10.93 -33.48
C ASN A 259 4.28 10.43 -33.33
N GLY A 260 4.45 9.11 -33.21
CA GLY A 260 5.74 8.44 -33.02
C GLY A 260 6.38 8.61 -31.64
N LYS A 261 5.77 9.33 -30.73
CA LYS A 261 6.23 9.49 -29.34
C LYS A 261 5.47 8.56 -28.38
N LYS A 262 6.15 8.06 -27.35
CA LYS A 262 5.52 7.28 -26.31
C LYS A 262 4.59 8.14 -25.45
N ARG A 263 3.39 7.62 -25.16
CA ARG A 263 2.42 8.18 -24.24
C ARG A 263 1.87 7.09 -23.35
N ASN A 264 1.74 7.34 -22.06
CA ASN A 264 1.09 6.45 -21.12
C ASN A 264 -0.31 6.98 -20.78
N SER A 265 -1.30 6.09 -20.75
CA SER A 265 -2.70 6.44 -20.46
C SER A 265 -2.99 6.51 -18.97
N ARG A 266 -2.10 5.94 -18.14
CA ARG A 266 -2.23 5.88 -16.67
C ARG A 266 -1.16 6.76 -16.04
N VAL A 267 -1.47 8.02 -15.82
CA VAL A 267 -0.58 8.99 -15.18
C VAL A 267 -1.15 9.36 -13.82
N VAL A 268 -0.30 9.29 -12.79
CA VAL A 268 -0.62 9.66 -11.41
C VAL A 268 0.11 10.94 -11.06
N ASN A 269 -0.64 11.93 -10.60
CA ASN A 269 -0.11 13.14 -9.95
C ASN A 269 -0.48 13.09 -8.47
N ASP A 270 0.51 13.15 -7.60
CA ASP A 270 0.33 13.10 -6.15
C ASP A 270 1.12 14.23 -5.48
N PHE A 271 0.45 15.01 -4.64
CA PHE A 271 1.09 16.07 -3.86
C PHE A 271 0.31 16.30 -2.56
N ALA A 272 0.97 16.13 -1.43
CA ALA A 272 0.38 16.29 -0.11
C ALA A 272 1.21 17.24 0.76
N PRO A 273 1.20 18.56 0.48
CA PRO A 273 1.87 19.54 1.35
C PRO A 273 1.32 19.44 2.78
N THR A 274 2.23 19.34 3.73
CA THR A 274 1.92 19.19 5.15
C THR A 274 2.67 20.24 5.96
N LEU A 275 1.96 20.85 6.90
CA LEU A 275 2.50 21.75 7.92
C LEU A 275 2.28 21.10 9.28
N LEU A 276 3.33 21.07 10.11
CA LEU A 276 3.28 20.52 11.45
C LEU A 276 3.95 21.50 12.42
N ALA A 277 3.21 21.90 13.45
CA ALA A 277 3.71 22.67 14.59
C ALA A 277 3.74 21.78 15.82
N THR A 278 4.85 21.78 16.55
CA THR A 278 5.03 20.99 17.76
C THR A 278 5.51 21.86 18.90
N TRP A 279 4.92 21.68 20.07
CA TRP A 279 5.31 22.25 21.33
C TRP A 279 5.67 21.14 22.31
N ASP A 280 6.91 21.11 22.74
CA ASP A 280 7.41 20.26 23.80
C ASP A 280 7.64 21.11 25.06
N TRP A 281 7.11 20.66 26.21
CA TRP A 281 7.27 21.30 27.50
C TRP A 281 7.82 20.29 28.51
N GLN A 282 9.04 20.53 28.97
CA GLN A 282 9.64 19.80 30.08
C GLN A 282 9.16 20.41 31.38
N ILE A 283 8.05 19.89 31.95
CA ILE A 283 7.41 20.44 33.15
C ILE A 283 8.32 20.28 34.38
N ASN A 284 8.99 19.13 34.45
CA ASN A 284 10.07 18.84 35.42
C ASN A 284 10.85 17.63 34.92
N ASP A 285 11.88 17.19 35.63
CA ASP A 285 12.80 16.09 35.22
C ASP A 285 12.07 14.79 34.87
N GLY A 286 10.92 14.49 35.48
CA GLY A 286 10.14 13.27 35.27
C GLY A 286 8.83 13.50 34.50
N THR A 287 8.57 14.72 33.97
CA THR A 287 7.26 15.01 33.32
C THR A 287 7.45 15.86 32.08
N LYS A 288 7.06 15.29 30.92
CA LYS A 288 7.11 15.97 29.62
C LYS A 288 5.72 15.97 28.97
N LEU A 289 5.32 17.12 28.46
CA LEU A 289 4.15 17.30 27.60
C LEU A 289 4.59 17.59 26.17
N THR A 290 4.04 16.86 25.21
CA THR A 290 4.21 17.12 23.79
C THR A 290 2.85 17.39 23.19
N THR A 291 2.68 18.55 22.56
CA THR A 291 1.44 18.88 21.81
C THR A 291 1.80 19.27 20.39
N ALA A 292 1.13 18.67 19.43
CA ALA A 292 1.39 18.95 18.03
C ALA A 292 0.09 19.05 17.22
N VAL A 293 0.12 19.93 16.21
CA VAL A 293 -0.99 20.18 15.29
C VAL A 293 -0.47 20.08 13.86
N SER A 294 -1.15 19.31 13.03
CA SER A 294 -0.86 19.22 11.60
C SER A 294 -2.02 19.66 10.74
N GLY A 295 -1.72 20.30 9.62
CA GLY A 295 -2.62 20.56 8.51
C GLY A 295 -2.05 19.99 7.22
N ARG A 296 -2.85 19.21 6.48
CA ARG A 296 -2.45 18.58 5.22
C ARG A 296 -3.53 18.74 4.17
N TYR A 297 -3.12 19.14 2.98
CA TYR A 297 -3.98 19.12 1.80
C TYR A 297 -3.41 18.15 0.77
N SER A 298 -4.05 16.99 0.60
CA SER A 298 -3.62 15.97 -0.34
C SER A 298 -4.36 16.14 -1.66
N MET A 299 -3.62 16.23 -2.74
CA MET A 299 -4.11 16.25 -4.12
C MET A 299 -3.66 14.99 -4.81
N TYR A 300 -4.60 14.14 -5.19
CA TYR A 300 -4.32 12.91 -5.91
C TYR A 300 -5.17 12.84 -7.17
N LYS A 301 -4.50 12.70 -8.32
CA LYS A 301 -5.13 12.55 -9.63
C LYS A 301 -4.56 11.31 -10.31
N SER A 302 -5.42 10.45 -10.85
CA SER A 302 -5.03 9.28 -11.62
C SER A 302 -5.82 9.22 -12.93
N THR A 303 -5.13 9.18 -14.07
CA THR A 303 -5.77 9.11 -15.40
C THR A 303 -6.07 7.67 -15.81
N LYS A 304 -7.03 7.50 -16.71
CA LYS A 304 -7.39 6.22 -17.30
C LYS A 304 -7.98 6.43 -18.71
N LEU A 305 -7.47 5.69 -19.70
CA LEU A 305 -8.08 5.60 -21.01
C LEU A 305 -9.41 4.84 -20.90
N ASN A 306 -10.46 5.43 -21.43
CA ASN A 306 -11.79 4.84 -21.48
C ASN A 306 -12.40 4.95 -22.90
N TYR A 307 -13.54 4.31 -23.11
CA TYR A 307 -14.21 4.29 -24.41
C TYR A 307 -15.73 4.35 -24.23
N ASN A 308 -16.41 4.86 -25.24
CA ASN A 308 -17.84 5.09 -25.27
C ASN A 308 -18.42 4.49 -26.55
N ASN A 309 -19.23 3.44 -26.41
CA ASN A 309 -19.89 2.73 -27.54
C ASN A 309 -18.91 2.38 -28.69
N ALA A 310 -17.71 1.94 -28.31
CA ALA A 310 -16.61 1.60 -29.21
C ALA A 310 -15.86 0.37 -28.71
N ASP A 311 -14.98 -0.20 -29.53
CA ASP A 311 -14.13 -1.30 -29.14
C ASP A 311 -13.14 -0.88 -28.06
N ASN A 312 -12.83 -1.80 -27.14
CA ASN A 312 -11.84 -1.55 -26.09
C ASN A 312 -10.47 -1.25 -26.71
N PRO A 313 -9.86 -0.08 -26.43
CA PRO A 313 -8.61 0.33 -27.05
C PRO A 313 -7.37 -0.35 -26.47
N HIS A 314 -7.48 -1.12 -25.40
CA HIS A 314 -6.36 -1.78 -24.77
C HIS A 314 -5.92 -3.03 -25.55
N PRO A 315 -4.66 -3.17 -25.92
CA PRO A 315 -4.19 -4.29 -26.71
C PRO A 315 -4.29 -5.64 -25.99
N ASP A 316 -4.17 -5.65 -24.66
CA ASP A 316 -4.32 -6.83 -23.78
C ASP A 316 -5.78 -7.18 -23.46
N TYR A 317 -6.73 -6.53 -24.12
CA TYR A 317 -8.14 -6.89 -23.95
C TYR A 317 -8.39 -8.31 -24.43
N TRP A 318 -9.10 -9.09 -23.63
CA TRP A 318 -9.24 -10.53 -23.84
C TRP A 318 -9.74 -10.92 -25.24
N LYS A 319 -10.60 -10.12 -25.88
CA LYS A 319 -11.07 -10.37 -27.25
C LYS A 319 -9.97 -10.23 -28.31
N ASN A 320 -8.88 -9.53 -28.02
CA ASN A 320 -7.74 -9.36 -28.90
C ASN A 320 -6.72 -10.49 -28.73
N MET A 321 -6.86 -11.32 -27.70
CA MET A 321 -5.89 -12.36 -27.38
C MET A 321 -6.12 -13.62 -28.23
N PRO A 322 -5.08 -14.31 -28.66
CA PRO A 322 -5.19 -15.55 -29.42
C PRO A 322 -6.14 -16.58 -28.79
N SER A 323 -6.04 -16.76 -27.46
CA SER A 323 -6.88 -17.71 -26.71
C SER A 323 -8.37 -17.41 -26.74
N SER A 324 -8.80 -16.20 -27.20
CA SER A 324 -10.22 -15.88 -27.37
C SER A 324 -10.84 -16.51 -28.62
N TYR A 325 -10.01 -16.87 -29.61
CA TYR A 325 -10.46 -17.46 -30.88
C TYR A 325 -10.28 -18.98 -30.90
N TYR A 326 -9.09 -19.43 -30.48
CA TYR A 326 -8.75 -20.82 -30.47
C TYR A 326 -7.78 -21.10 -29.29
N ASP A 327 -8.25 -21.91 -28.34
CA ASP A 327 -7.43 -22.22 -27.17
C ASP A 327 -6.51 -23.42 -27.41
N VAL A 328 -5.24 -23.13 -27.69
CA VAL A 328 -4.19 -24.14 -27.85
C VAL A 328 -3.52 -24.51 -26.55
N TRP A 329 -3.87 -23.88 -25.42
CA TRP A 329 -3.25 -24.05 -24.12
C TRP A 329 -3.82 -25.21 -23.33
N ASN A 330 -4.43 -26.16 -24.02
CA ASN A 330 -4.89 -27.42 -23.44
C ASN A 330 -6.05 -27.27 -22.46
N ARG A 331 -7.13 -26.69 -22.92
CA ARG A 331 -8.39 -26.62 -22.16
C ARG A 331 -9.31 -27.69 -22.62
N ASP A 332 -9.45 -28.70 -21.81
CA ASP A 332 -10.32 -29.81 -22.11
C ASP A 332 -11.79 -29.35 -22.14
N GLY A 333 -12.37 -29.34 -23.33
CA GLY A 333 -13.80 -29.43 -23.51
C GLY A 333 -14.63 -28.19 -23.27
N LEU A 334 -14.09 -27.05 -22.97
CA LEU A 334 -14.86 -25.83 -22.70
C LEU A 334 -15.12 -25.00 -23.96
N GLY A 335 -15.87 -25.53 -24.92
CA GLY A 335 -16.62 -24.77 -25.90
C GLY A 335 -15.88 -23.83 -26.87
N TYR A 336 -14.58 -24.02 -27.07
CA TYR A 336 -13.87 -23.19 -28.07
C TYR A 336 -14.05 -23.74 -29.49
N LEU A 337 -14.10 -22.80 -30.43
CA LEU A 337 -14.31 -23.13 -31.83
C LEU A 337 -13.01 -23.60 -32.50
N ARG A 338 -13.00 -24.82 -33.05
CA ARG A 338 -11.89 -25.37 -33.84
C ARG A 338 -12.19 -25.26 -35.32
N THR A 339 -12.69 -24.11 -35.78
CA THR A 339 -12.92 -23.83 -37.17
C THR A 339 -11.70 -23.26 -37.86
N GLU A 340 -11.62 -23.36 -39.19
CA GLU A 340 -10.57 -22.73 -39.97
C GLU A 340 -10.51 -21.21 -39.74
N GLN A 341 -11.68 -20.56 -39.64
CA GLN A 341 -11.74 -19.14 -39.30
C GLN A 341 -11.17 -18.82 -37.94
N ALA A 342 -11.52 -19.59 -36.91
CA ALA A 342 -10.97 -19.40 -35.55
C ALA A 342 -9.45 -19.60 -35.50
N GLN A 343 -8.92 -20.59 -36.26
CA GLN A 343 -7.48 -20.80 -36.37
C GLN A 343 -6.79 -19.64 -37.08
N SER A 344 -7.39 -19.12 -38.15
CA SER A 344 -6.89 -17.94 -38.88
C SER A 344 -6.87 -16.70 -37.99
N ASP A 345 -7.95 -16.47 -37.25
CA ASP A 345 -8.04 -15.34 -36.31
C ASP A 345 -7.05 -15.46 -35.15
N TRP A 346 -6.86 -16.68 -34.64
CA TRP A 346 -5.84 -16.99 -33.63
C TRP A 346 -4.43 -16.66 -34.16
N LEU A 347 -4.09 -17.11 -35.38
CA LEU A 347 -2.79 -16.86 -35.97
C LEU A 347 -2.56 -15.35 -36.19
N ARG A 348 -3.59 -14.64 -36.65
CA ARG A 348 -3.55 -13.19 -36.82
C ARG A 348 -3.30 -12.48 -35.49
N ALA A 349 -4.08 -12.78 -34.46
CA ALA A 349 -3.93 -12.19 -33.12
C ALA A 349 -2.54 -12.48 -32.53
N LYS A 350 -2.06 -13.73 -32.69
CA LYS A 350 -0.70 -14.11 -32.25
C LYS A 350 0.36 -13.29 -33.00
N THR A 351 0.25 -13.19 -34.31
CA THR A 351 1.22 -12.45 -35.13
C THR A 351 1.28 -10.97 -34.79
N ILE A 352 0.13 -10.34 -34.56
CA ILE A 352 0.04 -8.93 -34.14
C ILE A 352 0.73 -8.77 -32.78
N PHE A 353 0.40 -9.60 -31.80
CA PHE A 353 0.89 -9.41 -30.44
C PHE A 353 2.38 -9.79 -30.28
N SER A 354 2.86 -10.83 -30.97
CA SER A 354 4.28 -11.25 -30.94
C SER A 354 5.17 -10.55 -31.96
N GLY A 355 4.60 -9.77 -32.89
CA GLY A 355 5.30 -9.07 -33.95
C GLY A 355 5.96 -7.77 -33.51
N TYR A 356 5.66 -6.68 -34.22
CA TYR A 356 6.21 -5.39 -33.89
C TYR A 356 5.68 -4.85 -32.57
N LYS A 357 6.56 -4.25 -31.78
CA LYS A 357 6.20 -3.69 -30.48
C LYS A 357 5.05 -2.67 -30.58
N ALA A 358 4.99 -1.86 -31.61
CA ALA A 358 3.93 -0.87 -31.80
C ALA A 358 2.55 -1.52 -31.92
N ASP A 359 2.45 -2.70 -32.52
CA ASP A 359 1.16 -3.35 -32.79
C ASP A 359 0.50 -3.92 -31.49
N ARG A 360 1.34 -4.21 -30.47
CA ARG A 360 0.87 -4.66 -29.14
C ARG A 360 0.76 -3.54 -28.09
N GLN A 361 0.84 -2.27 -28.53
CA GLN A 361 0.69 -1.10 -27.67
C GLN A 361 -0.53 -0.25 -28.13
N ILE A 362 -0.93 0.72 -27.29
CA ILE A 362 -2.06 1.60 -27.63
C ILE A 362 -1.71 2.45 -28.85
N ASP A 363 -2.54 2.40 -29.88
CA ASP A 363 -2.47 3.26 -31.05
C ASP A 363 -3.27 4.55 -30.81
N PHE A 364 -2.66 5.54 -30.16
CA PHE A 364 -3.31 6.82 -29.90
C PHE A 364 -3.68 7.57 -31.18
N ASP A 365 -2.89 7.45 -32.26
CA ASP A 365 -3.18 8.14 -33.52
C ASP A 365 -4.50 7.63 -34.14
N ARG A 366 -4.77 6.33 -34.03
CA ARG A 366 -6.07 5.74 -34.41
C ARG A 366 -7.22 6.27 -33.56
N LEU A 367 -7.02 6.41 -32.22
CA LEU A 367 -8.05 6.93 -31.31
C LEU A 367 -8.38 8.40 -31.66
N TYR A 368 -7.37 9.21 -31.94
CA TYR A 368 -7.54 10.60 -32.40
C TYR A 368 -8.28 10.68 -33.73
N ALA A 369 -7.96 9.82 -34.69
CA ALA A 369 -8.63 9.79 -35.99
C ALA A 369 -10.10 9.43 -35.85
N ALA A 370 -10.44 8.43 -35.05
CA ALA A 370 -11.82 8.02 -34.74
C ALA A 370 -12.63 9.16 -34.11
N ASN A 371 -12.07 9.84 -33.12
CA ASN A 371 -12.74 10.96 -32.45
C ASN A 371 -12.95 12.17 -33.36
N ARG A 372 -11.99 12.49 -34.24
CA ARG A 372 -12.15 13.56 -35.24
C ARG A 372 -13.26 13.25 -36.23
N ALA A 373 -13.38 11.98 -36.63
CA ALA A 373 -14.48 11.53 -37.50
C ALA A 373 -15.84 11.65 -36.78
N ALA A 374 -15.93 11.28 -35.51
CA ALA A 374 -17.14 11.45 -34.71
C ALA A 374 -17.48 12.94 -34.51
N ALA A 375 -16.51 13.78 -34.22
CA ALA A 375 -16.71 15.22 -34.05
C ALA A 375 -17.20 15.90 -35.34
N ALA A 376 -16.72 15.48 -36.51
CA ALA A 376 -17.21 15.97 -37.81
C ALA A 376 -18.69 15.66 -38.07
N GLN A 377 -19.26 14.66 -37.36
CA GLN A 377 -20.66 14.28 -37.40
C GLN A 377 -21.47 14.84 -36.22
N GLY A 378 -20.85 15.68 -35.37
CA GLY A 378 -21.49 16.22 -34.16
C GLY A 378 -21.77 15.16 -33.08
N GLN A 379 -21.06 14.02 -33.12
CA GLN A 379 -21.20 12.93 -32.16
C GLN A 379 -20.22 13.08 -30.99
N ASP A 380 -20.54 12.39 -29.91
CA ASP A 380 -19.66 12.25 -28.78
C ASP A 380 -18.37 11.51 -29.11
N VAL A 381 -17.32 11.74 -28.32
CA VAL A 381 -16.07 11.02 -28.45
C VAL A 381 -16.26 9.53 -28.23
N MET A 382 -15.57 8.73 -29.02
CA MET A 382 -15.50 7.28 -28.87
C MET A 382 -14.46 6.86 -27.82
N TYR A 383 -13.40 7.64 -27.67
CA TYR A 383 -12.29 7.39 -26.76
C TYR A 383 -11.94 8.66 -26.02
N TYR A 384 -11.61 8.53 -24.73
CA TYR A 384 -11.25 9.67 -23.90
C TYR A 384 -10.35 9.24 -22.75
N ILE A 385 -9.60 10.18 -22.20
CA ILE A 385 -8.88 9.99 -20.95
C ILE A 385 -9.66 10.71 -19.86
N GLN A 386 -10.09 9.97 -18.87
CA GLN A 386 -10.68 10.48 -17.64
C GLN A 386 -9.62 10.58 -16.53
N ALA A 387 -9.82 11.48 -15.59
CA ALA A 387 -9.04 11.56 -14.39
C ALA A 387 -9.93 11.39 -13.16
N LYS A 388 -9.54 10.46 -12.28
CA LYS A 388 -10.12 10.29 -10.96
C LYS A 388 -9.33 11.15 -9.96
N HIS A 389 -10.04 11.89 -9.12
CA HIS A 389 -9.48 12.72 -8.07
C HIS A 389 -9.91 12.20 -6.71
N ASN A 390 -8.93 11.97 -5.83
CA ASN A 390 -9.11 11.60 -4.43
C ASN A 390 -8.35 12.59 -3.56
N ASN A 391 -8.84 13.82 -3.49
CA ASN A 391 -8.22 14.87 -2.71
C ASN A 391 -8.72 14.81 -1.27
N ASN A 392 -7.90 15.21 -0.30
CA ASN A 392 -8.41 15.39 1.05
C ASN A 392 -7.77 16.55 1.79
N PHE A 393 -8.54 17.15 2.70
CA PHE A 393 -8.08 18.15 3.64
C PHE A 393 -8.21 17.57 5.05
N ASN A 394 -7.07 17.47 5.74
CA ASN A 394 -6.98 16.90 7.06
C ASN A 394 -6.38 17.89 8.06
N ILE A 395 -6.99 17.99 9.23
CA ILE A 395 -6.43 18.69 10.40
C ILE A 395 -6.41 17.68 11.54
N SER A 396 -5.25 17.55 12.20
CA SER A 396 -5.07 16.64 13.34
C SER A 396 -4.33 17.36 14.47
N LEU A 397 -4.78 17.10 15.69
CA LEU A 397 -4.14 17.53 16.93
C LEU A 397 -3.87 16.31 17.80
N ALA A 398 -2.67 16.24 18.35
CA ALA A 398 -2.33 15.25 19.36
C ALA A 398 -1.62 15.93 20.52
N SER A 399 -1.90 15.48 21.75
CA SER A 399 -1.19 15.91 22.94
C SER A 399 -0.92 14.69 23.81
N SER A 400 0.34 14.49 24.22
CA SER A 400 0.76 13.37 25.05
C SER A 400 1.55 13.86 26.26
N LEU A 401 1.25 13.30 27.41
CA LEU A 401 1.92 13.52 28.69
C LEU A 401 2.65 12.24 29.10
N ASN A 402 3.97 12.32 29.25
CA ASN A 402 4.80 11.25 29.76
C ASN A 402 5.24 11.66 31.19
N LYS A 403 4.91 10.84 32.19
CA LYS A 403 5.17 11.16 33.61
C LYS A 403 5.75 9.96 34.36
N GLU A 404 6.88 10.15 34.97
CA GLU A 404 7.42 9.24 35.96
C GLU A 404 6.63 9.36 37.28
N LEU A 405 5.95 8.28 37.69
CA LEU A 405 5.18 8.22 38.94
C LEU A 405 6.08 7.81 40.11
N SER A 406 7.04 6.94 39.84
CA SER A 406 8.04 6.47 40.79
C SER A 406 9.22 5.91 40.00
N ARG A 407 10.31 5.55 40.74
CA ARG A 407 11.48 4.88 40.13
C ARG A 407 11.14 3.53 39.42
N TYR A 408 9.94 3.02 39.58
CA TYR A 408 9.49 1.74 39.02
C TYR A 408 8.28 1.86 38.08
N SER A 409 7.64 3.00 38.02
CA SER A 409 6.41 3.16 37.25
C SER A 409 6.36 4.50 36.56
N SER A 410 5.89 4.47 35.32
CA SER A 410 5.60 5.65 34.51
C SER A 410 4.22 5.56 33.89
N LEU A 411 3.64 6.73 33.63
CA LEU A 411 2.33 6.91 33.02
C LEU A 411 2.54 7.68 31.72
N ASN A 412 2.03 7.12 30.63
CA ASN A 412 1.89 7.81 29.36
C ASN A 412 0.39 7.98 29.07
N PHE A 413 -0.03 9.18 28.76
CA PHE A 413 -1.41 9.52 28.47
C PHE A 413 -1.45 10.44 27.26
N GLY A 414 -2.42 10.25 26.37
CA GLY A 414 -2.58 11.13 25.20
C GLY A 414 -4.01 11.26 24.74
N ILE A 415 -4.26 12.40 24.07
CA ILE A 415 -5.50 12.69 23.37
C ILE A 415 -5.23 12.97 21.90
N GLN A 416 -6.16 12.63 21.03
CA GLN A 416 -6.09 12.83 19.59
C GLN A 416 -7.42 13.32 19.06
N LEU A 417 -7.38 14.38 18.26
CA LEU A 417 -8.53 14.94 17.56
C LEU A 417 -8.18 15.06 16.08
N ALA A 418 -9.04 14.62 15.19
CA ALA A 418 -8.79 14.73 13.76
C ALA A 418 -10.09 14.94 12.99
N SER A 419 -10.01 15.73 11.93
CA SER A 419 -11.10 15.97 10.99
C SER A 419 -10.57 15.90 9.57
N ASN A 420 -11.27 15.17 8.71
CA ASN A 420 -10.92 14.98 7.31
C ASN A 420 -12.12 15.24 6.41
N THR A 421 -11.91 15.91 5.30
CA THR A 421 -12.84 16.04 4.20
C THR A 421 -12.19 15.48 2.95
N GLY A 422 -12.58 14.27 2.54
CA GLY A 422 -12.21 13.68 1.27
C GLY A 422 -13.10 14.20 0.16
N MET A 423 -12.51 14.58 -0.96
CA MET A 423 -13.20 15.11 -2.14
C MET A 423 -12.95 14.17 -3.30
N HIS A 424 -13.99 13.45 -3.70
CA HIS A 424 -13.94 12.42 -4.73
C HIS A 424 -14.75 12.86 -5.94
N TYR A 425 -14.08 13.04 -7.06
CA TYR A 425 -14.72 13.42 -8.30
C TYR A 425 -13.93 12.93 -9.52
N GLN A 426 -14.60 12.92 -10.67
CA GLN A 426 -13.99 12.58 -11.93
C GLN A 426 -14.01 13.76 -12.87
N THR A 427 -12.95 13.95 -13.65
CA THR A 427 -12.88 14.98 -14.70
C THR A 427 -12.55 14.37 -16.06
N MET A 428 -12.97 15.04 -17.11
CA MET A 428 -12.52 14.78 -18.47
C MET A 428 -11.10 15.34 -18.62
N ASP A 429 -10.10 14.47 -18.78
CA ASP A 429 -8.69 14.91 -18.87
C ASP A 429 -8.28 15.23 -20.31
N ASP A 430 -8.70 14.40 -21.28
CA ASP A 430 -8.40 14.58 -22.71
C ASP A 430 -9.48 13.92 -23.57
N LEU A 431 -10.09 14.70 -24.46
CA LEU A 431 -11.08 14.23 -25.44
C LEU A 431 -10.44 13.56 -26.68
N LEU A 432 -9.11 13.39 -26.69
CA LEU A 432 -8.35 12.75 -27.78
C LEU A 432 -8.73 13.29 -29.18
N GLY A 433 -8.84 14.62 -29.29
CA GLY A 433 -9.15 15.33 -30.53
C GLY A 433 -10.62 15.37 -30.92
N GLY A 434 -11.52 14.95 -30.03
CA GLY A 434 -12.95 15.12 -30.17
C GLY A 434 -13.45 16.46 -29.63
N SER A 435 -14.75 16.71 -29.75
CA SER A 435 -15.34 18.01 -29.41
C SER A 435 -16.20 18.01 -28.14
N GLN A 436 -16.81 16.87 -27.79
CA GLN A 436 -17.79 16.79 -26.71
C GLN A 436 -17.99 15.37 -26.21
N PHE A 437 -18.54 15.28 -25.02
CA PHE A 437 -19.05 14.06 -24.37
C PHE A 437 -20.28 14.44 -23.53
N HIS A 438 -21.34 13.63 -23.54
CA HIS A 438 -22.49 13.86 -22.68
C HIS A 438 -22.35 13.12 -21.34
N ASN A 439 -22.70 13.78 -20.25
CA ASN A 439 -22.63 13.22 -18.89
C ASN A 439 -23.76 12.22 -18.63
N ILE A 440 -23.75 11.10 -19.34
CA ILE A 440 -24.75 10.04 -19.24
C ILE A 440 -24.09 8.68 -18.98
N ASN A 441 -24.82 7.81 -18.30
CA ASN A 441 -24.42 6.43 -18.06
C ASN A 441 -24.69 5.57 -19.30
N THR A 442 -23.68 5.39 -20.13
CA THR A 442 -23.81 4.64 -21.38
C THR A 442 -24.08 3.15 -21.20
N TYR A 443 -23.74 2.58 -20.04
CA TYR A 443 -24.08 1.19 -19.69
C TYR A 443 -25.58 0.98 -19.46
N ALA A 444 -26.29 2.03 -19.07
CA ALA A 444 -27.74 1.99 -18.84
C ALA A 444 -28.56 2.20 -20.13
N LEU A 445 -27.92 2.68 -21.21
CA LEU A 445 -28.56 2.76 -22.53
C LEU A 445 -28.90 1.35 -23.02
N GLY A 446 -30.09 1.14 -23.51
CA GLY A 446 -30.58 -0.19 -23.88
C GLY A 446 -31.53 -0.80 -22.85
N LYS A 447 -31.31 -0.54 -21.54
CA LYS A 447 -32.31 -0.77 -20.50
C LYS A 447 -33.25 0.43 -20.37
N TYR A 448 -32.72 1.65 -20.52
CA TYR A 448 -33.44 2.92 -20.43
C TYR A 448 -33.20 3.76 -21.68
N ALA A 449 -34.17 4.60 -22.06
CA ALA A 449 -33.99 5.56 -23.15
C ALA A 449 -32.95 6.64 -22.75
N ALA A 450 -32.27 7.24 -23.74
CA ALA A 450 -31.27 8.28 -23.49
C ALA A 450 -31.84 9.54 -22.78
N THR A 451 -33.17 9.77 -22.90
CA THR A 451 -33.87 10.86 -22.21
C THR A 451 -34.38 10.50 -20.82
N ASP A 452 -34.22 9.25 -20.39
CA ASP A 452 -34.68 8.79 -19.10
C ASP A 452 -33.80 9.40 -18.01
N PRO A 453 -34.38 9.93 -16.92
CA PRO A 453 -33.57 10.40 -15.76
C PRO A 453 -32.60 9.37 -15.21
N GLN A 454 -32.89 8.08 -15.34
CA GLN A 454 -32.02 7.00 -14.81
C GLN A 454 -30.68 6.86 -15.54
N VAL A 455 -30.53 7.40 -16.74
CA VAL A 455 -29.25 7.41 -17.47
C VAL A 455 -28.38 8.63 -17.09
N GLN A 456 -28.93 9.60 -16.36
CA GLN A 456 -28.22 10.83 -16.03
C GLN A 456 -27.29 10.61 -14.84
N TYR A 457 -25.99 10.95 -14.96
CA TYR A 457 -25.09 11.02 -13.82
C TYR A 457 -25.40 12.20 -12.90
N ASP A 458 -26.00 13.29 -13.45
CA ASP A 458 -26.53 14.40 -12.68
C ASP A 458 -27.90 14.83 -13.21
N ALA A 459 -28.96 14.36 -12.56
CA ALA A 459 -30.33 14.73 -12.92
C ALA A 459 -30.67 16.21 -12.64
N ASN A 460 -29.85 16.94 -11.87
CA ASN A 460 -29.95 18.39 -11.71
C ASN A 460 -29.44 19.15 -12.96
N ASN A 461 -28.59 18.52 -13.76
CA ASN A 461 -28.05 19.07 -14.99
C ASN A 461 -28.06 17.99 -16.09
N PRO A 462 -29.25 17.62 -16.59
CA PRO A 462 -29.41 16.52 -17.52
C PRO A 462 -28.76 16.81 -18.88
N ASN A 463 -28.17 15.78 -19.48
CA ASN A 463 -27.48 15.84 -20.76
C ASN A 463 -26.39 16.92 -20.85
N ALA A 464 -25.74 17.20 -19.73
CA ALA A 464 -24.66 18.19 -19.68
C ALA A 464 -23.54 17.79 -20.66
N VAL A 465 -23.13 18.73 -21.49
CA VAL A 465 -21.98 18.57 -22.37
C VAL A 465 -20.70 18.80 -21.57
N VAL A 466 -19.84 17.77 -21.58
CA VAL A 466 -18.56 17.76 -20.86
C VAL A 466 -17.44 18.11 -21.82
N LYS A 467 -16.57 19.01 -21.39
CA LYS A 467 -15.32 19.39 -22.05
C LYS A 467 -14.14 19.03 -21.17
N GLU A 468 -12.93 19.17 -21.70
CA GLU A 468 -11.71 18.96 -20.93
C GLU A 468 -11.67 19.84 -19.68
N GLY A 469 -11.37 19.24 -18.54
CA GLY A 469 -11.37 19.84 -17.21
C GLY A 469 -12.71 19.76 -16.47
N ASP A 470 -13.83 19.53 -17.15
CA ASP A 470 -15.15 19.47 -16.53
C ASP A 470 -15.33 18.21 -15.69
N LYS A 471 -16.10 18.35 -14.60
CA LYS A 471 -16.51 17.21 -13.77
C LYS A 471 -17.63 16.41 -14.46
N PHE A 472 -17.56 15.09 -14.39
CA PHE A 472 -18.60 14.20 -14.90
C PHE A 472 -18.60 12.86 -14.14
N GLY A 473 -19.63 12.06 -14.33
CA GLY A 473 -19.75 10.74 -13.72
C GLY A 473 -20.16 10.80 -12.26
N TYR A 474 -19.27 11.30 -11.38
CA TYR A 474 -19.57 11.47 -9.97
C TYR A 474 -18.81 12.66 -9.35
N ASP A 475 -19.40 13.23 -8.30
CA ASP A 475 -18.79 14.22 -7.41
C ASP A 475 -19.42 14.08 -6.02
N TYR A 476 -18.60 13.75 -5.00
CA TYR A 476 -19.04 13.63 -3.62
C TYR A 476 -17.89 13.87 -2.64
N ASN A 477 -18.25 14.23 -1.41
CA ASN A 477 -17.30 14.32 -0.30
C ASN A 477 -17.56 13.23 0.72
N ILE A 478 -16.49 12.77 1.40
CA ILE A 478 -16.55 11.94 2.60
C ILE A 478 -15.96 12.74 3.77
N LEU A 479 -16.78 12.96 4.80
CA LEU A 479 -16.38 13.62 6.02
C LEU A 479 -16.11 12.57 7.09
N VAL A 480 -14.94 12.63 7.73
CA VAL A 480 -14.59 11.73 8.85
C VAL A 480 -14.05 12.58 9.99
N ASN A 481 -14.66 12.44 11.17
CA ASN A 481 -14.20 13.05 12.40
C ASN A 481 -13.84 11.98 13.42
N LYS A 482 -12.73 12.15 14.11
CA LYS A 482 -12.27 11.23 15.16
C LYS A 482 -11.79 12.01 16.37
N ALA A 483 -12.23 11.54 17.54
CA ALA A 483 -11.78 12.06 18.83
C ALA A 483 -11.57 10.91 19.81
N GLY A 484 -10.42 10.87 20.47
CA GLY A 484 -10.11 9.80 21.40
C GLY A 484 -8.90 10.07 22.26
N GLY A 485 -8.61 9.10 23.12
CA GLY A 485 -7.44 9.13 23.99
C GLY A 485 -6.96 7.72 24.31
N TRP A 486 -5.76 7.67 24.83
CA TRP A 486 -5.09 6.45 25.23
C TRP A 486 -4.33 6.65 26.55
N LEU A 487 -4.08 5.57 27.25
CA LEU A 487 -3.34 5.54 28.51
C LEU A 487 -2.48 4.29 28.55
N THR A 488 -1.21 4.43 28.98
CA THR A 488 -0.31 3.31 29.23
C THR A 488 0.33 3.48 30.60
N LEU A 489 0.22 2.46 31.44
CA LEU A 489 0.90 2.37 32.71
C LEU A 489 2.02 1.34 32.58
N ASN A 490 3.26 1.77 32.81
CA ASN A 490 4.45 0.93 32.79
C ASN A 490 4.89 0.63 34.22
N TYR A 491 5.36 -0.60 34.43
CA TYR A 491 5.93 -1.04 35.68
C TYR A 491 7.18 -1.87 35.46
N ASP A 492 8.30 -1.37 35.95
CA ASP A 492 9.66 -1.91 35.79
C ASP A 492 10.30 -2.17 37.12
N ARG A 493 10.40 -3.44 37.52
CA ARG A 493 11.03 -3.78 38.79
C ARG A 493 11.91 -5.03 38.70
N GLY A 494 13.17 -4.84 38.85
CA GLY A 494 14.16 -5.92 38.87
C GLY A 494 14.27 -6.63 37.54
N ARG A 495 13.68 -7.83 37.45
CA ARG A 495 13.68 -8.64 36.21
C ARG A 495 12.40 -8.55 35.41
N LEU A 496 11.37 -7.93 35.98
CA LEU A 496 10.06 -7.81 35.36
C LEU A 496 9.89 -6.42 34.74
N HIS A 497 9.57 -6.38 33.45
CA HIS A 497 9.06 -5.21 32.75
C HIS A 497 7.62 -5.54 32.32
N SER A 498 6.70 -4.66 32.58
CA SER A 498 5.30 -4.86 32.22
C SER A 498 4.62 -3.54 31.89
N PHE A 499 3.63 -3.61 31.03
CA PHE A 499 2.74 -2.49 30.78
C PHE A 499 1.31 -2.96 30.60
N ILE A 500 0.38 -2.08 30.91
CA ILE A 500 -1.02 -2.18 30.49
C ILE A 500 -1.37 -0.89 29.75
N SER A 501 -2.00 -1.05 28.61
CA SER A 501 -2.40 0.07 27.76
C SER A 501 -3.86 -0.06 27.36
N GLY A 502 -4.55 1.07 27.23
CA GLY A 502 -5.93 1.13 26.78
C GLY A 502 -6.18 2.36 25.93
N ARG A 503 -7.14 2.28 25.01
CA ARG A 503 -7.59 3.41 24.20
C ARG A 503 -9.10 3.40 24.02
N VAL A 504 -9.67 4.58 23.78
CA VAL A 504 -11.06 4.78 23.39
C VAL A 504 -11.14 5.94 22.41
N ALA A 505 -11.96 5.81 21.37
CA ALA A 505 -12.21 6.88 20.42
C ALA A 505 -13.61 6.79 19.82
N GLY A 506 -14.22 7.94 19.55
CA GLY A 506 -15.42 8.07 18.73
C GLY A 506 -15.05 8.41 17.30
N VAL A 507 -15.67 7.74 16.34
CA VAL A 507 -15.54 8.02 14.89
C VAL A 507 -16.92 8.35 14.34
N GLU A 508 -17.01 9.47 13.60
CA GLU A 508 -18.20 9.87 12.87
C GLU A 508 -17.84 10.00 11.40
N MET A 509 -18.65 9.44 10.50
CA MET A 509 -18.48 9.57 9.06
C MET A 509 -19.78 9.89 8.35
N GLN A 510 -19.70 10.64 7.24
CA GLN A 510 -20.83 11.09 6.46
C GLN A 510 -20.43 11.31 5.01
N ARG A 511 -21.26 10.87 4.05
CA ARG A 511 -21.13 11.23 2.64
C ARG A 511 -21.93 12.49 2.32
N ASP A 512 -21.44 13.32 1.40
CA ASP A 512 -22.14 14.50 0.88
C ASP A 512 -22.07 14.50 -0.65
N GLY A 513 -23.13 14.00 -1.30
CA GLY A 513 -23.24 13.91 -2.77
C GLY A 513 -23.45 15.26 -3.41
N LYS A 514 -22.67 15.59 -4.44
CA LYS A 514 -22.71 16.85 -5.19
C LYS A 514 -23.44 16.73 -6.54
N MET A 515 -23.60 15.50 -7.04
CA MET A 515 -24.39 15.16 -8.23
C MET A 515 -25.60 14.32 -7.82
N LYS A 516 -26.74 14.56 -8.47
CA LYS A 516 -27.96 13.78 -8.28
C LYS A 516 -28.01 12.63 -9.27
N ASN A 517 -27.50 11.47 -8.86
CA ASN A 517 -27.40 10.31 -9.75
C ASN A 517 -28.77 9.73 -10.07
N GLY A 518 -29.01 9.48 -11.36
CA GLY A 518 -30.28 8.96 -11.86
C GLY A 518 -30.60 7.54 -11.39
N MET A 519 -29.57 6.74 -11.05
CA MET A 519 -29.79 5.41 -10.49
C MET A 519 -30.41 5.44 -9.09
N ASP A 520 -30.27 6.54 -8.34
CA ASP A 520 -30.91 6.75 -7.05
C ASP A 520 -31.26 8.22 -6.84
N LEU A 521 -32.29 8.68 -7.51
CA LEU A 521 -32.76 10.07 -7.48
C LEU A 521 -33.16 10.54 -6.09
N ALA A 522 -33.56 9.62 -5.20
CA ALA A 522 -34.03 9.95 -3.87
C ALA A 522 -32.90 10.10 -2.84
N ASN A 523 -31.79 9.38 -3.02
CA ASN A 523 -30.77 9.23 -1.98
C ASN A 523 -29.32 9.41 -2.50
N SER A 524 -29.11 10.16 -3.59
CA SER A 524 -27.76 10.38 -4.17
C SER A 524 -27.21 11.76 -3.88
N TYR A 525 -28.06 12.78 -3.71
CA TYR A 525 -27.69 14.18 -3.56
C TYR A 525 -27.75 14.65 -2.10
N GLY A 526 -26.80 15.49 -1.71
CA GLY A 526 -26.72 16.02 -0.34
C GLY A 526 -26.13 15.04 0.67
N LYS A 527 -26.32 15.35 1.96
CA LYS A 527 -25.70 14.64 3.06
C LYS A 527 -26.43 13.34 3.42
N SER A 528 -25.67 12.26 3.55
CA SER A 528 -26.14 10.99 4.10
C SER A 528 -26.53 11.12 5.59
N LYS A 529 -27.10 10.05 6.15
CA LYS A 529 -27.10 9.86 7.61
C LYS A 529 -25.65 9.80 8.11
N LYS A 530 -25.44 10.13 9.37
CA LYS A 530 -24.14 10.01 10.03
C LYS A 530 -23.95 8.59 10.57
N GLY A 531 -22.87 7.93 10.14
CA GLY A 531 -22.37 6.70 10.75
C GLY A 531 -21.55 7.07 11.99
N LYS A 532 -21.87 6.48 13.15
CA LYS A 532 -21.16 6.72 14.41
C LYS A 532 -20.68 5.41 14.99
N PHE A 533 -19.40 5.35 15.33
CA PHE A 533 -18.73 4.16 15.81
C PHE A 533 -17.90 4.49 17.04
N LEU A 534 -17.88 3.56 18.00
CA LEU A 534 -17.04 3.63 19.19
C LEU A 534 -15.89 2.63 19.04
N GLU A 535 -14.65 3.11 18.98
CA GLU A 535 -13.46 2.30 19.03
C GLU A 535 -12.98 2.14 20.48
N GLY A 536 -12.32 1.04 20.78
CA GLY A 536 -11.70 0.85 22.07
C GLY A 536 -10.86 -0.40 22.11
N GLY A 537 -9.96 -0.49 23.08
CA GLY A 537 -9.12 -1.66 23.24
C GLY A 537 -8.24 -1.60 24.48
N ALA A 538 -7.69 -2.74 24.82
CA ALA A 538 -6.71 -2.88 25.89
C ALA A 538 -5.63 -3.90 25.52
N LYS A 539 -4.41 -3.66 25.96
CA LYS A 539 -3.25 -4.53 25.77
C LYS A 539 -2.44 -4.67 27.04
N LEU A 540 -1.85 -5.84 27.19
CA LEU A 540 -0.89 -6.17 28.26
C LEU A 540 0.39 -6.70 27.62
N GLY A 541 1.53 -6.23 28.08
CA GLY A 541 2.84 -6.79 27.75
C GLY A 541 3.62 -7.11 29.01
N LEU A 542 4.27 -8.26 29.02
CA LEU A 542 5.12 -8.75 30.09
C LEU A 542 6.45 -9.16 29.49
N SER A 543 7.55 -8.77 30.09
CA SER A 543 8.90 -9.19 29.72
C SER A 543 9.67 -9.57 30.97
N PHE A 544 10.24 -10.77 31.00
CA PHE A 544 10.95 -11.30 32.14
C PHE A 544 12.40 -11.64 31.78
N ASN A 545 13.33 -10.95 32.41
CA ASN A 545 14.78 -11.19 32.28
C ASN A 545 15.22 -12.37 33.12
N LEU A 546 15.51 -13.50 32.46
CA LEU A 546 16.00 -14.73 33.11
C LEU A 546 17.47 -14.64 33.55
N GLY A 547 18.16 -13.62 33.13
CA GLY A 547 19.62 -13.43 33.33
C GLY A 547 20.45 -14.03 32.19
N LYS A 548 21.75 -13.71 32.18
CA LYS A 548 22.71 -14.13 31.14
C LYS A 548 22.26 -13.75 29.70
N GLY A 549 21.56 -12.64 29.57
CA GLY A 549 21.08 -12.17 28.26
C GLY A 549 19.80 -12.85 27.72
N ASN A 550 19.13 -13.66 28.55
CA ASN A 550 17.87 -14.34 28.17
C ASN A 550 16.67 -13.51 28.63
N VAL A 551 15.74 -13.26 27.73
CA VAL A 551 14.47 -12.56 28.01
C VAL A 551 13.33 -13.34 27.37
N ILE A 552 12.25 -13.55 28.10
CA ILE A 552 10.98 -14.05 27.61
C ILE A 552 9.98 -12.92 27.64
N SER A 553 9.22 -12.76 26.56
CA SER A 553 8.12 -11.81 26.45
C SER A 553 6.79 -12.50 26.18
N LEU A 554 5.73 -11.94 26.72
CA LEU A 554 4.35 -12.36 26.49
C LEU A 554 3.49 -11.11 26.29
N GLY A 555 2.70 -11.10 25.23
CA GLY A 555 1.76 -10.01 24.92
C GLY A 555 0.39 -10.54 24.58
N GLY A 556 -0.63 -9.77 24.91
CA GLY A 556 -2.00 -10.07 24.53
C GLY A 556 -2.86 -8.82 24.54
N GLY A 557 -3.86 -8.79 23.67
CA GLY A 557 -4.75 -7.64 23.59
C GLY A 557 -6.02 -7.90 22.81
N TYR A 558 -7.00 -7.05 23.08
CA TYR A 558 -8.27 -6.97 22.36
C TYR A 558 -8.51 -5.53 21.94
N GLU A 559 -8.88 -5.36 20.68
CA GLU A 559 -9.22 -4.06 20.09
C GLU A 559 -10.52 -4.15 19.29
N GLN A 560 -11.25 -3.06 19.26
CA GLN A 560 -12.40 -2.85 18.40
C GLN A 560 -12.17 -1.57 17.60
N LYS A 561 -12.17 -1.67 16.27
CA LYS A 561 -11.93 -0.56 15.33
C LYS A 561 -13.16 -0.28 14.48
N ALA A 562 -13.44 0.98 14.22
CA ALA A 562 -14.45 1.38 13.24
C ALA A 562 -14.09 0.86 11.85
N PRO A 563 -15.08 0.54 10.99
CA PRO A 563 -14.80 0.25 9.59
C PRO A 563 -14.18 1.48 8.91
N GLN A 564 -13.38 1.25 7.89
CA GLN A 564 -12.79 2.34 7.12
C GLN A 564 -13.88 3.06 6.31
N ALA A 565 -13.82 4.39 6.21
CA ALA A 565 -14.81 5.15 5.45
C ALA A 565 -14.81 4.78 3.95
N SER A 566 -13.67 4.38 3.40
CA SER A 566 -13.53 3.89 2.03
C SER A 566 -14.27 2.58 1.74
N THR A 567 -14.61 1.81 2.79
CA THR A 567 -15.37 0.55 2.66
C THR A 567 -16.75 0.61 3.33
N ALA A 568 -17.10 1.75 3.92
CA ALA A 568 -18.33 1.91 4.69
C ALA A 568 -19.58 2.16 3.82
N PHE A 569 -19.42 2.67 2.61
CA PHE A 569 -20.50 2.94 1.67
C PHE A 569 -20.50 1.89 0.55
N ILE A 570 -21.68 1.36 0.21
CA ILE A 570 -21.79 0.32 -0.84
C ILE A 570 -21.36 0.87 -2.19
N SER A 571 -21.89 2.03 -2.56
CA SER A 571 -21.68 2.63 -3.87
C SER A 571 -21.55 4.15 -3.75
N PRO A 572 -20.43 4.65 -3.20
CA PRO A 572 -20.30 6.08 -2.92
C PRO A 572 -20.34 6.97 -4.18
N GLU A 573 -20.08 6.41 -5.36
CA GLU A 573 -20.22 7.10 -6.65
C GLU A 573 -21.69 7.29 -7.05
N ILE A 574 -22.62 6.49 -6.50
CA ILE A 574 -24.04 6.50 -6.86
C ILE A 574 -24.90 7.10 -5.76
N ASN A 575 -24.80 6.60 -4.51
CA ASN A 575 -25.73 6.96 -3.45
C ASN A 575 -25.12 7.10 -2.06
N ASN A 576 -25.97 7.44 -1.08
CA ASN A 576 -25.65 7.73 0.30
C ASN A 576 -25.71 6.52 1.26
N ASP A 577 -25.92 5.31 0.74
CA ASP A 577 -26.16 4.15 1.59
C ASP A 577 -24.88 3.59 2.17
N PHE A 578 -24.92 3.35 3.50
CA PHE A 578 -23.94 2.53 4.16
C PHE A 578 -24.09 1.06 3.78
N VAL A 579 -23.00 0.33 3.87
CA VAL A 579 -22.98 -1.12 3.73
C VAL A 579 -23.95 -1.75 4.75
N VAL A 580 -24.71 -2.73 4.30
CA VAL A 580 -25.67 -3.46 5.15
C VAL A 580 -24.89 -4.23 6.20
N ASP A 581 -25.39 -4.23 7.45
CA ASP A 581 -24.72 -4.87 8.60
C ASP A 581 -23.29 -4.41 8.89
N LEU A 582 -22.97 -3.16 8.54
CA LEU A 582 -21.65 -2.57 8.82
C LEU A 582 -21.37 -2.57 10.35
N LYS A 583 -20.28 -3.20 10.74
CA LYS A 583 -19.87 -3.39 12.14
C LYS A 583 -18.43 -2.97 12.35
N ASN A 584 -18.09 -2.72 13.62
CA ASN A 584 -16.70 -2.58 14.02
C ASN A 584 -15.96 -3.90 13.86
N GLU A 585 -14.73 -3.82 13.37
CA GLU A 585 -13.78 -4.94 13.38
C GLU A 585 -13.37 -5.25 14.82
N LYS A 586 -13.32 -6.53 15.18
CA LYS A 586 -12.90 -7.02 16.50
C LYS A 586 -11.62 -7.79 16.35
N ILE A 587 -10.58 -7.34 17.02
CA ILE A 587 -9.22 -7.85 16.92
C ILE A 587 -8.82 -8.48 18.24
N LEU A 588 -8.51 -9.78 18.22
CA LEU A 588 -7.87 -10.49 19.32
C LEU A 588 -6.46 -10.85 18.88
N SER A 589 -5.45 -10.51 19.66
CA SER A 589 -4.06 -10.80 19.30
C SER A 589 -3.22 -11.21 20.50
N GLY A 590 -2.22 -12.05 20.26
CA GLY A 590 -1.26 -12.50 21.27
C GLY A 590 0.06 -12.91 20.67
N GLU A 591 1.12 -12.82 21.48
CA GLU A 591 2.48 -13.11 21.07
C GLU A 591 3.29 -13.67 22.24
N VAL A 592 4.15 -14.63 21.94
CA VAL A 592 5.21 -15.11 22.84
C VAL A 592 6.55 -14.90 22.16
N GLY A 593 7.49 -14.24 22.83
CA GLY A 593 8.81 -13.95 22.31
C GLY A 593 9.91 -14.49 23.24
N TYR A 594 11.03 -14.86 22.61
CA TYR A 594 12.29 -15.17 23.29
C TYR A 594 13.41 -14.39 22.65
N GLN A 595 14.21 -13.76 23.50
CA GLN A 595 15.39 -13.01 23.09
C GLN A 595 16.61 -13.54 23.84
N LEU A 596 17.72 -13.72 23.12
CA LEU A 596 19.03 -14.06 23.66
C LEU A 596 20.04 -13.05 23.17
N GLN A 597 20.86 -12.55 24.10
CA GLN A 597 21.99 -11.69 23.78
C GLN A 597 23.25 -12.15 24.53
N THR A 598 24.21 -12.68 23.77
CA THR A 598 25.54 -13.08 24.23
C THR A 598 26.62 -12.27 23.50
N SER A 599 27.88 -12.50 23.77
CA SER A 599 28.99 -11.84 23.07
C SER A 599 29.11 -12.22 21.58
N TRP A 600 28.60 -13.38 21.18
CA TRP A 600 28.74 -13.93 19.84
C TRP A 600 27.41 -14.20 19.13
N LEU A 601 26.29 -14.21 19.84
CA LEU A 601 24.96 -14.47 19.29
C LEU A 601 23.94 -13.47 19.86
N LYS A 602 23.22 -12.81 18.96
CA LYS A 602 21.94 -12.16 19.26
C LYS A 602 20.85 -12.97 18.54
N ALA A 603 19.76 -13.26 19.25
CA ALA A 603 18.63 -14.03 18.71
C ALA A 603 17.31 -13.43 19.19
N ASN A 604 16.35 -13.34 18.27
CA ASN A 604 14.96 -13.03 18.55
C ASN A 604 14.11 -14.11 17.86
N ILE A 605 13.22 -14.73 18.59
CA ILE A 605 12.24 -15.70 18.04
C ILE A 605 10.89 -15.35 18.64
N SER A 606 9.87 -15.23 17.82
CA SER A 606 8.51 -14.99 18.29
C SER A 606 7.49 -15.85 17.57
N GLY A 607 6.46 -16.26 18.31
CA GLY A 607 5.25 -16.90 17.77
C GLY A 607 4.06 -16.00 18.06
N TYR A 608 3.19 -15.79 17.08
CA TYR A 608 2.05 -14.91 17.20
C TYR A 608 0.77 -15.53 16.67
N TYR A 609 -0.35 -15.07 17.20
CA TYR A 609 -1.69 -15.36 16.72
C TYR A 609 -2.54 -14.09 16.78
N SER A 610 -3.27 -13.81 15.70
CA SER A 610 -4.23 -12.71 15.65
C SER A 610 -5.49 -13.14 14.91
N GLN A 611 -6.65 -12.78 15.43
CA GLN A 611 -7.96 -12.99 14.81
C GLN A 611 -8.64 -11.63 14.62
N VAL A 612 -9.16 -11.40 13.43
CA VAL A 612 -9.97 -10.22 13.11
C VAL A 612 -11.34 -10.67 12.65
N LYS A 613 -12.40 -10.22 13.33
CA LYS A 613 -13.80 -10.54 13.01
C LYS A 613 -14.53 -9.30 12.48
N ASP A 614 -15.62 -9.56 11.76
CA ASP A 614 -16.54 -8.55 11.22
C ASP A 614 -15.85 -7.59 10.23
N VAL A 615 -14.86 -8.06 9.48
CA VAL A 615 -14.18 -7.27 8.44
C VAL A 615 -15.14 -6.98 7.30
N THR A 616 -15.10 -5.74 6.80
CA THR A 616 -15.79 -5.32 5.57
C THR A 616 -14.74 -5.00 4.52
N GLU A 617 -14.87 -5.64 3.34
CA GLU A 617 -14.05 -5.38 2.17
C GLU A 617 -14.92 -4.85 1.02
N TRP A 618 -14.36 -4.00 0.20
CA TRP A 618 -15.04 -3.38 -0.92
C TRP A 618 -14.24 -3.59 -2.21
N GLN A 619 -14.95 -3.91 -3.30
CA GLN A 619 -14.39 -4.07 -4.64
C GLN A 619 -15.32 -3.48 -5.70
N ASN A 620 -14.74 -3.07 -6.81
CA ASN A 620 -15.47 -2.62 -8.00
C ASN A 620 -14.92 -3.37 -9.22
N PHE A 621 -15.77 -4.04 -9.97
CA PHE A 621 -15.39 -4.75 -11.19
C PHE A 621 -16.55 -4.86 -12.19
N TYR A 622 -16.23 -5.13 -13.45
CA TYR A 622 -17.23 -5.41 -14.46
C TYR A 622 -17.72 -6.86 -14.33
N PHE A 623 -19.01 -7.04 -14.18
CA PHE A 623 -19.64 -8.34 -14.03
C PHE A 623 -20.48 -8.66 -15.27
N ASP A 624 -20.07 -9.68 -16.03
CA ASP A 624 -20.67 -10.03 -17.32
C ASP A 624 -22.13 -10.47 -17.20
N ASP A 625 -22.52 -11.15 -16.10
CA ASP A 625 -23.86 -11.68 -15.93
C ASP A 625 -24.93 -10.57 -15.89
N ILE A 626 -24.55 -9.40 -15.38
CA ILE A 626 -25.43 -8.21 -15.37
C ILE A 626 -25.02 -7.16 -16.40
N ASN A 627 -24.00 -7.46 -17.21
CA ASN A 627 -23.44 -6.59 -18.25
C ASN A 627 -23.18 -5.15 -17.76
N SER A 628 -22.65 -5.02 -16.56
CA SER A 628 -22.47 -3.76 -15.87
C SER A 628 -21.30 -3.78 -14.87
N PHE A 629 -20.81 -2.61 -14.50
CA PHE A 629 -19.99 -2.47 -13.30
C PHE A 629 -20.80 -2.75 -12.06
N SER A 630 -20.18 -3.49 -11.12
CA SER A 630 -20.74 -3.82 -9.83
C SER A 630 -19.86 -3.26 -8.72
N TYR A 631 -20.51 -2.60 -7.77
CA TYR A 631 -19.91 -2.16 -6.51
C TYR A 631 -20.24 -3.23 -5.48
N VAL A 632 -19.21 -3.90 -4.97
CA VAL A 632 -19.36 -5.12 -4.17
C VAL A 632 -18.78 -4.91 -2.78
N SER A 633 -19.62 -5.11 -1.77
CA SER A 633 -19.22 -5.08 -0.37
C SER A 633 -19.35 -6.48 0.23
N MET A 634 -18.23 -7.04 0.70
CA MET A 634 -18.18 -8.28 1.46
C MET A 634 -18.23 -7.95 2.96
N THR A 635 -19.17 -8.51 3.68
CA THR A 635 -19.39 -8.25 5.11
C THR A 635 -19.31 -9.53 5.95
N GLY A 636 -19.06 -9.36 7.24
CA GLY A 636 -18.98 -10.46 8.19
C GLY A 636 -17.79 -11.41 7.97
N LEU A 637 -16.76 -10.93 7.30
CA LEU A 637 -15.57 -11.72 7.01
C LEU A 637 -14.70 -11.81 8.27
N ASN A 638 -14.29 -13.04 8.62
CA ASN A 638 -13.38 -13.29 9.72
C ASN A 638 -12.05 -13.81 9.18
N LYS A 639 -10.96 -13.30 9.74
CA LYS A 639 -9.60 -13.62 9.32
C LYS A 639 -8.76 -14.08 10.50
N GLU A 640 -7.79 -14.95 10.24
CA GLU A 640 -6.76 -15.32 11.20
C GLU A 640 -5.37 -15.18 10.60
N TYR A 641 -4.43 -14.79 11.45
CA TYR A 641 -3.03 -14.57 11.13
C TYR A 641 -2.20 -15.23 12.21
N TYR A 642 -1.32 -16.14 11.84
CA TYR A 642 -0.41 -16.79 12.80
C TYR A 642 0.89 -17.23 12.15
N GLY A 643 1.94 -17.35 12.95
CA GLY A 643 3.23 -17.74 12.42
C GLY A 643 4.35 -17.66 13.44
N VAL A 644 5.53 -17.98 12.95
CA VAL A 644 6.80 -17.88 13.66
C VAL A 644 7.72 -16.94 12.90
N GLU A 645 8.37 -16.06 13.64
CA GLU A 645 9.37 -15.11 13.15
C GLU A 645 10.68 -15.35 13.88
N TRP A 646 11.81 -15.25 13.18
CA TRP A 646 13.11 -15.34 13.80
C TRP A 646 14.10 -14.35 13.19
N GLY A 647 15.06 -13.94 14.00
CA GLY A 647 16.24 -13.19 13.60
C GLY A 647 17.42 -13.62 14.45
N LEU A 648 18.47 -14.11 13.83
CA LEU A 648 19.71 -14.55 14.48
C LEU A 648 20.88 -13.75 13.87
N ASN A 649 21.78 -13.27 14.71
CA ASN A 649 23.00 -12.60 14.27
C ASN A 649 24.19 -13.22 15.01
N PHE A 650 25.01 -13.95 14.26
CA PHE A 650 26.24 -14.59 14.71
C PHE A 650 27.41 -13.67 14.44
N LYS A 651 28.04 -13.17 15.48
CA LYS A 651 29.30 -12.43 15.38
C LYS A 651 30.44 -13.43 15.29
N VAL A 652 30.91 -13.73 14.07
CA VAL A 652 31.98 -14.71 13.82
C VAL A 652 33.34 -14.10 14.16
N THR A 653 33.54 -12.86 13.72
CA THR A 653 34.74 -12.06 14.10
C THR A 653 34.30 -10.60 14.41
N SER A 654 35.24 -9.73 14.75
CA SER A 654 34.94 -8.30 14.89
C SER A 654 34.48 -7.64 13.57
N SER A 655 34.82 -8.23 12.43
CA SER A 655 34.55 -7.67 11.10
C SER A 655 33.59 -8.48 10.28
N PHE A 656 33.21 -9.69 10.74
CA PHE A 656 32.36 -10.60 9.94
C PHE A 656 31.19 -11.15 10.76
N ASN A 657 30.00 -10.96 10.27
CA ASN A 657 28.77 -11.46 10.85
C ASN A 657 27.99 -12.32 9.86
N ILE A 658 27.32 -13.33 10.37
CA ILE A 658 26.33 -14.13 9.63
C ILE A 658 24.98 -13.87 10.28
N LYS A 659 24.00 -13.41 9.48
CA LYS A 659 22.64 -13.20 9.97
C LYS A 659 21.70 -14.13 9.24
N THR A 660 20.69 -14.64 9.92
CA THR A 660 19.55 -15.30 9.28
C THR A 660 18.28 -14.77 9.91
N LEU A 661 17.31 -14.51 9.09
CA LEU A 661 15.99 -14.06 9.54
C LEU A 661 14.90 -14.57 8.60
N GLY A 662 13.70 -14.67 9.11
CA GLY A 662 12.59 -15.10 8.29
C GLY A 662 11.29 -15.26 9.04
N THR A 663 10.28 -15.61 8.27
CA THR A 663 8.94 -15.94 8.76
C THR A 663 8.35 -17.12 8.01
N ILE A 664 7.60 -17.91 8.73
CA ILE A 664 6.66 -18.89 8.18
C ILE A 664 5.32 -18.58 8.82
N SER A 665 4.37 -18.13 8.00
CA SER A 665 3.09 -17.64 8.48
C SER A 665 1.91 -18.19 7.70
N GLU A 666 0.73 -18.04 8.25
CA GLU A 666 -0.55 -18.26 7.58
C GLU A 666 -1.45 -17.05 7.84
N ALA A 667 -2.15 -16.61 6.81
CA ALA A 667 -3.08 -15.49 6.86
C ALA A 667 -4.26 -15.81 5.94
N LYS A 668 -5.44 -16.08 6.51
CA LYS A 668 -6.58 -16.62 5.75
C LYS A 668 -7.94 -16.26 6.35
N ASN A 669 -8.96 -16.37 5.52
CA ASN A 669 -10.35 -16.28 5.93
C ASN A 669 -10.77 -17.53 6.70
N THR A 670 -11.54 -17.37 7.77
CA THR A 670 -12.01 -18.48 8.60
C THR A 670 -13.47 -18.88 8.35
N ASN A 671 -14.22 -18.02 7.66
CA ASN A 671 -15.62 -18.23 7.30
C ASN A 671 -15.88 -17.80 5.86
N ASN A 672 -17.10 -18.03 5.38
CA ASN A 672 -17.64 -17.50 4.15
C ASN A 672 -18.30 -16.16 4.42
N ALA A 673 -18.10 -15.19 3.52
CA ALA A 673 -18.66 -13.85 3.62
C ALA A 673 -20.03 -13.76 2.93
N GLN A 674 -20.77 -12.73 3.31
CA GLN A 674 -21.95 -12.27 2.57
C GLN A 674 -21.58 -11.09 1.69
N VAL A 675 -22.18 -11.03 0.49
CA VAL A 675 -21.94 -9.97 -0.48
C VAL A 675 -23.21 -9.20 -0.77
N TRP A 676 -23.06 -7.88 -0.69
CA TRP A 676 -24.01 -6.92 -1.21
C TRP A 676 -23.39 -6.21 -2.41
N TYR A 677 -24.07 -6.20 -3.54
CA TYR A 677 -23.59 -5.50 -4.73
C TYR A 677 -24.66 -4.60 -5.31
N MET A 678 -24.23 -3.49 -5.90
CA MET A 678 -25.07 -2.56 -6.64
C MET A 678 -24.56 -2.47 -8.08
N SER A 679 -25.46 -2.66 -9.03
CA SER A 679 -25.14 -2.50 -10.45
C SER A 679 -25.19 -1.03 -10.84
N SER A 680 -24.28 -0.60 -11.70
CA SER A 680 -24.32 0.74 -12.31
C SER A 680 -25.49 0.93 -13.28
N THR A 681 -26.28 -0.10 -13.57
CA THR A 681 -27.42 -0.07 -14.50
C THR A 681 -28.76 -0.31 -13.85
N SER A 682 -28.81 -0.60 -12.55
CA SER A 682 -30.06 -1.03 -11.90
C SER A 682 -30.48 -0.17 -10.73
N GLY A 683 -29.55 0.39 -9.99
CA GLY A 683 -29.85 1.16 -8.79
C GLY A 683 -30.44 0.35 -7.63
N THR A 684 -30.56 -0.97 -7.77
CA THR A 684 -31.06 -1.88 -6.74
C THR A 684 -29.97 -2.86 -6.30
N TYR A 685 -30.06 -3.32 -5.04
CA TYR A 685 -29.08 -4.25 -4.51
C TYR A 685 -29.45 -5.69 -4.86
N ASN A 686 -28.46 -6.45 -5.28
CA ASN A 686 -28.57 -7.89 -5.57
C ASN A 686 -29.82 -8.25 -6.39
N ASP A 687 -30.03 -7.57 -7.49
CA ASP A 687 -31.22 -7.77 -8.34
C ASP A 687 -31.50 -9.23 -8.69
N ALA A 688 -30.44 -9.99 -8.99
CA ALA A 688 -30.54 -11.41 -9.30
C ALA A 688 -31.07 -12.24 -8.13
N ASN A 689 -30.82 -11.84 -6.90
CA ASN A 689 -31.21 -12.52 -5.66
C ASN A 689 -32.38 -11.85 -4.93
N LYS A 690 -33.13 -10.98 -5.62
CA LYS A 690 -34.31 -10.31 -5.05
C LYS A 690 -34.01 -9.58 -3.72
N ASN A 691 -32.94 -8.81 -3.70
CA ASN A 691 -32.46 -8.05 -2.54
C ASN A 691 -32.03 -8.92 -1.33
N GLN A 692 -31.61 -10.16 -1.56
CA GLN A 692 -30.95 -10.98 -0.54
C GLN A 692 -29.43 -10.97 -0.75
N PRO A 693 -28.61 -11.07 0.32
CA PRO A 693 -27.16 -11.16 0.16
C PRO A 693 -26.77 -12.43 -0.60
N GLU A 694 -25.71 -12.34 -1.39
CA GLU A 694 -25.07 -13.48 -2.04
C GLU A 694 -24.06 -14.11 -1.09
N LEU A 695 -24.03 -15.44 -1.00
CA LEU A 695 -23.01 -16.16 -0.25
C LEU A 695 -21.75 -16.33 -1.10
N VAL A 696 -20.60 -15.92 -0.57
CA VAL A 696 -19.28 -16.16 -1.16
C VAL A 696 -18.60 -17.28 -0.42
N LEU A 697 -18.24 -18.35 -1.13
CA LEU A 697 -17.50 -19.48 -0.58
C LEU A 697 -15.99 -19.15 -0.55
N ASN A 698 -15.60 -18.23 0.31
CA ASN A 698 -14.23 -17.71 0.41
C ASN A 698 -13.51 -18.09 1.71
N LYS A 699 -14.03 -19.06 2.45
CA LYS A 699 -13.29 -19.67 3.57
C LYS A 699 -11.98 -20.29 3.08
N ASN A 700 -10.91 -20.14 3.85
CA ASN A 700 -9.54 -20.55 3.54
C ASN A 700 -8.84 -19.77 2.40
N MET A 701 -9.47 -18.74 1.81
CA MET A 701 -8.75 -17.82 0.93
C MET A 701 -7.71 -17.05 1.74
N ARG A 702 -6.52 -16.93 1.17
CA ARG A 702 -5.36 -16.33 1.83
C ARG A 702 -5.19 -14.88 1.45
N GLU A 703 -4.52 -14.13 2.32
CA GLU A 703 -4.08 -12.77 2.01
C GLU A 703 -3.18 -12.79 0.77
N ALA A 704 -3.43 -11.84 -0.12
CA ALA A 704 -2.79 -11.77 -1.43
C ALA A 704 -1.62 -10.78 -1.47
N GLY A 705 -0.72 -10.95 -2.46
CA GLY A 705 0.31 -9.96 -2.79
C GLY A 705 1.43 -9.82 -1.76
N THR A 706 1.65 -10.84 -0.94
CA THR A 706 2.78 -10.91 -0.01
C THR A 706 3.20 -12.36 0.20
N PRO A 707 4.50 -12.68 0.31
CA PRO A 707 4.92 -14.03 0.64
C PRO A 707 4.56 -14.37 2.08
N LEU A 708 3.93 -15.52 2.29
CA LEU A 708 3.67 -16.10 3.61
C LEU A 708 4.87 -16.88 4.16
N THR A 709 5.84 -17.18 3.31
CA THR A 709 7.14 -17.71 3.67
C THR A 709 8.21 -16.81 3.06
N ALA A 710 9.05 -16.22 3.89
CA ALA A 710 10.17 -15.39 3.47
C ALA A 710 11.36 -15.61 4.41
N MET A 711 12.52 -15.87 3.85
CA MET A 711 13.75 -16.15 4.60
C MET A 711 14.94 -15.46 3.96
N SER A 712 15.91 -15.07 4.78
CA SER A 712 17.16 -14.48 4.33
C SER A 712 18.34 -15.05 5.09
N LEU A 713 19.44 -15.26 4.37
CA LEU A 713 20.77 -15.49 4.90
C LEU A 713 21.69 -14.37 4.43
N ILE A 714 22.32 -13.66 5.37
CA ILE A 714 23.12 -12.46 5.12
C ILE A 714 24.54 -12.72 5.59
N LEU A 715 25.49 -12.51 4.70
CA LEU A 715 26.91 -12.49 5.00
C LEU A 715 27.37 -11.04 4.99
N SER A 716 27.74 -10.52 6.18
CA SER A 716 28.11 -9.11 6.37
C SER A 716 29.58 -8.97 6.75
N TYR A 717 30.33 -8.16 5.98
CA TYR A 717 31.70 -7.81 6.28
C TYR A 717 31.88 -6.31 6.44
N HIS A 718 32.44 -5.87 7.56
CA HIS A 718 32.64 -4.46 7.88
C HIS A 718 34.03 -4.24 8.44
N GLN A 719 34.93 -3.56 7.73
CA GLN A 719 36.27 -3.22 8.23
C GLN A 719 36.85 -2.03 7.45
N GLY A 720 37.48 -1.11 8.19
CA GLY A 720 38.29 -0.02 7.60
C GLY A 720 37.47 0.89 6.68
N GLY A 721 36.18 1.11 6.98
CA GLY A 721 35.26 1.88 6.16
C GLY A 721 34.67 1.13 4.96
N TRP A 722 35.06 -0.14 4.73
CA TRP A 722 34.35 -1.02 3.79
C TRP A 722 33.16 -1.67 4.46
N PHE A 723 32.09 -1.85 3.72
CA PHE A 723 31.01 -2.76 4.05
C PHE A 723 30.63 -3.57 2.82
N ILE A 724 30.37 -4.84 3.02
CA ILE A 724 29.96 -5.79 1.96
C ILE A 724 28.89 -6.68 2.57
N ASP A 725 27.69 -6.64 2.00
CA ASP A 725 26.59 -7.51 2.39
C ASP A 725 26.16 -8.36 1.18
N LEU A 726 26.12 -9.67 1.36
CA LEU A 726 25.60 -10.63 0.40
C LEU A 726 24.38 -11.30 1.01
N ASN A 727 23.19 -11.10 0.41
CA ASN A 727 21.92 -11.55 0.94
C ASN A 727 21.31 -12.61 0.01
N GLY A 728 21.16 -13.84 0.47
CA GLY A 728 20.38 -14.87 -0.20
C GLY A 728 18.96 -14.91 0.36
N ASN A 729 17.97 -14.54 -0.44
CA ASN A 729 16.57 -14.42 -0.07
C ASN A 729 15.74 -15.53 -0.73
N TYR A 730 14.81 -16.12 0.01
CA TYR A 730 13.85 -17.12 -0.49
C TYR A 730 12.43 -16.71 -0.16
N TYR A 731 11.53 -16.81 -1.15
CA TYR A 731 10.13 -16.46 -1.06
C TYR A 731 9.24 -17.57 -1.56
N ASP A 732 8.14 -17.83 -0.88
CA ASP A 732 7.11 -18.78 -1.33
C ASP A 732 5.73 -18.44 -0.74
N ARG A 733 4.71 -19.15 -1.20
CA ARG A 733 3.32 -19.00 -0.80
C ARG A 733 2.80 -17.57 -0.99
N ILE A 734 3.02 -17.05 -2.20
CA ILE A 734 2.49 -15.77 -2.67
C ILE A 734 1.18 -16.06 -3.39
N TYR A 735 0.06 -15.56 -2.86
CA TYR A 735 -1.26 -15.77 -3.44
C TYR A 735 -1.72 -14.50 -4.17
N LEU A 736 -2.53 -14.70 -5.23
CA LEU A 736 -3.16 -13.59 -5.95
C LEU A 736 -4.47 -13.19 -5.26
N SER A 737 -4.91 -11.96 -5.48
CA SER A 737 -6.24 -11.53 -5.03
C SER A 737 -7.31 -12.37 -5.72
N TYR A 738 -8.13 -13.04 -4.94
CA TYR A 738 -9.18 -13.90 -5.48
C TYR A 738 -10.37 -13.06 -5.96
N SER A 739 -11.06 -13.58 -6.98
CA SER A 739 -12.32 -13.02 -7.47
C SER A 739 -13.50 -13.56 -6.66
N PRO A 740 -14.28 -12.69 -5.97
CA PRO A 740 -15.48 -13.15 -5.25
C PRO A 740 -16.51 -13.79 -6.18
N CYS A 741 -16.68 -13.26 -7.39
CA CYS A 741 -17.73 -13.71 -8.30
C CYS A 741 -17.55 -15.17 -8.76
N TYR A 742 -16.34 -15.71 -8.81
CA TYR A 742 -16.12 -17.14 -9.09
C TYR A 742 -16.58 -18.04 -7.96
N ARG A 743 -16.76 -17.48 -6.77
CA ARG A 743 -17.07 -18.19 -5.52
C ARG A 743 -18.46 -17.84 -5.00
N TYR A 744 -19.27 -17.13 -5.80
CA TYR A 744 -20.69 -16.98 -5.50
C TYR A 744 -21.39 -18.33 -5.59
N GLU A 745 -22.26 -18.60 -4.62
CA GLU A 745 -23.03 -19.84 -4.62
C GLU A 745 -23.87 -19.96 -5.92
N SER A 746 -24.44 -18.85 -6.39
CA SER A 746 -25.18 -18.79 -7.66
C SER A 746 -24.30 -19.12 -8.87
N THR A 747 -23.07 -18.58 -8.93
CA THR A 747 -22.11 -18.83 -10.01
C THR A 747 -21.68 -20.30 -10.03
N LEU A 748 -21.41 -20.91 -8.88
CA LEU A 748 -21.03 -22.30 -8.78
C LEU A 748 -22.17 -23.25 -9.24
N LYS A 749 -23.41 -22.94 -8.88
CA LYS A 749 -24.59 -23.67 -9.38
C LYS A 749 -24.75 -23.53 -10.89
N ALA A 750 -24.51 -22.33 -11.45
CA ALA A 750 -24.54 -22.09 -12.89
C ALA A 750 -23.45 -22.87 -13.64
N ARG A 751 -22.22 -22.88 -13.11
CA ARG A 751 -21.09 -23.68 -13.65
C ARG A 751 -21.39 -25.17 -13.65
N GLN A 752 -21.97 -25.70 -12.58
CA GLN A 752 -22.40 -27.10 -12.50
C GLN A 752 -23.50 -27.42 -13.53
N ALA A 753 -24.47 -26.51 -13.68
CA ALA A 753 -25.55 -26.66 -14.68
C ALA A 753 -25.03 -26.60 -16.12
N ALA A 754 -23.95 -25.87 -16.36
CA ALA A 754 -23.28 -25.79 -17.66
C ALA A 754 -22.37 -27.01 -17.95
N GLY A 755 -22.32 -28.00 -17.04
CA GLY A 755 -21.60 -29.26 -17.24
C GLY A 755 -20.16 -29.28 -16.65
N GLU A 756 -19.77 -28.24 -15.92
CA GLU A 756 -18.50 -28.22 -15.21
C GLU A 756 -18.62 -29.00 -13.88
N THR A 757 -17.65 -29.82 -13.54
CA THR A 757 -17.65 -30.57 -12.29
C THR A 757 -17.15 -29.69 -11.15
N VAL A 758 -18.03 -28.91 -10.53
CA VAL A 758 -17.72 -28.05 -9.39
C VAL A 758 -18.34 -28.54 -8.08
N MET A 759 -19.24 -29.54 -8.12
CA MET A 759 -19.87 -30.16 -6.96
C MET A 759 -19.76 -31.67 -7.02
N ASP A 760 -19.73 -32.30 -5.85
CA ASP A 760 -19.81 -33.77 -5.73
C ASP A 760 -21.26 -34.28 -5.91
N ASN A 761 -21.45 -35.60 -5.90
CA ASN A 761 -22.76 -36.23 -6.02
C ASN A 761 -23.75 -35.88 -4.89
N ALA A 762 -23.25 -35.36 -3.77
CA ALA A 762 -24.04 -34.94 -2.63
C ALA A 762 -24.36 -33.41 -2.68
N GLY A 763 -23.90 -32.70 -3.70
CA GLY A 763 -24.09 -31.27 -3.88
C GLY A 763 -23.11 -30.40 -3.09
N ASN A 764 -22.04 -30.95 -2.52
CA ASN A 764 -21.01 -30.16 -1.86
C ASN A 764 -20.03 -29.61 -2.90
N VAL A 765 -19.65 -28.37 -2.73
CA VAL A 765 -18.67 -27.73 -3.61
C VAL A 765 -17.29 -28.33 -3.41
N LEU A 766 -16.67 -28.72 -4.52
CA LEU A 766 -15.33 -29.27 -4.54
C LEU A 766 -14.29 -28.21 -4.19
N SER A 767 -13.28 -28.56 -3.43
CA SER A 767 -12.20 -27.66 -3.07
C SER A 767 -11.43 -27.14 -4.29
N SER A 768 -11.29 -27.93 -5.35
CA SER A 768 -10.67 -27.53 -6.61
C SER A 768 -11.41 -26.41 -7.33
N ALA A 769 -12.74 -26.31 -7.16
CA ALA A 769 -13.55 -25.23 -7.73
C ALA A 769 -13.38 -23.89 -6.97
N LEU A 770 -12.80 -23.93 -5.77
CA LEU A 770 -12.58 -22.79 -4.89
C LEU A 770 -11.09 -22.42 -4.76
N GLU A 771 -10.20 -23.13 -5.45
CA GLU A 771 -8.76 -22.93 -5.32
C GLU A 771 -8.38 -21.50 -5.70
N GLN A 772 -7.55 -20.86 -4.86
CA GLN A 772 -6.99 -19.55 -5.08
C GLN A 772 -5.69 -19.66 -5.85
N GLU A 773 -5.51 -18.82 -6.86
CA GLU A 773 -4.29 -18.81 -7.66
C GLU A 773 -3.06 -18.50 -6.80
N LYS A 774 -2.03 -19.31 -6.93
CA LYS A 774 -0.73 -19.17 -6.26
C LYS A 774 0.32 -18.73 -7.27
N GLY A 775 1.06 -17.67 -6.96
CA GLY A 775 2.20 -17.22 -7.73
C GLY A 775 3.46 -18.04 -7.47
N HIS A 776 4.36 -18.04 -8.43
CA HIS A 776 5.68 -18.65 -8.26
C HIS A 776 6.51 -17.86 -7.25
N GLY A 777 7.11 -18.58 -6.29
CA GLY A 777 8.16 -18.08 -5.43
C GLY A 777 9.56 -18.30 -6.03
N GLY A 778 10.61 -18.11 -5.24
CA GLY A 778 11.96 -18.39 -5.71
C GLY A 778 13.04 -17.73 -4.88
N PHE A 779 14.27 -17.83 -5.38
CA PHE A 779 15.46 -17.25 -4.76
C PHE A 779 15.88 -15.96 -5.46
N MET A 780 16.30 -14.99 -4.64
CA MET A 780 17.02 -13.80 -5.07
C MET A 780 18.36 -13.72 -4.34
N LEU A 781 19.38 -13.23 -5.01
CA LEU A 781 20.67 -12.92 -4.42
C LEU A 781 20.93 -11.43 -4.60
N ASP A 782 21.14 -10.73 -3.49
CA ASP A 782 21.40 -9.29 -3.48
C ASP A 782 22.81 -9.02 -2.96
N LEU A 783 23.47 -8.01 -3.52
CA LEU A 783 24.82 -7.60 -3.15
C LEU A 783 24.84 -6.11 -2.88
N SER A 784 25.42 -5.72 -1.74
CA SER A 784 25.72 -4.34 -1.40
C SER A 784 27.20 -4.19 -1.10
N ILE A 785 27.86 -3.26 -1.74
CA ILE A 785 29.28 -2.96 -1.51
C ILE A 785 29.43 -1.46 -1.35
N GLY A 786 30.08 -1.03 -0.27
CA GLY A 786 30.34 0.38 -0.08
C GLY A 786 31.64 0.68 0.63
N LYS A 787 32.06 1.93 0.50
CA LYS A 787 33.25 2.48 1.10
C LYS A 787 32.97 3.85 1.66
N SER A 788 33.25 4.03 2.95
CA SER A 788 33.29 5.34 3.60
C SER A 788 34.72 5.85 3.67
N LEU A 789 34.92 7.08 3.24
CA LEU A 789 36.20 7.79 3.24
C LEU A 789 36.09 9.00 4.16
N TRP A 790 36.93 9.04 5.17
CA TRP A 790 37.04 10.19 6.08
C TRP A 790 38.11 11.14 5.55
N LEU A 791 37.70 12.39 5.33
CA LEU A 791 38.53 13.44 4.78
C LEU A 791 38.92 14.43 5.86
N LYS A 792 39.86 15.32 5.58
CA LYS A 792 40.27 16.37 6.52
C LYS A 792 39.10 17.32 6.84
N HIS A 793 39.14 17.97 7.99
CA HIS A 793 38.17 18.97 8.48
C HIS A 793 36.75 18.41 8.67
N GLY A 794 36.60 17.18 9.14
CA GLY A 794 35.31 16.57 9.47
C GLY A 794 34.44 16.20 8.24
N ARG A 795 35.01 16.28 7.04
CA ARG A 795 34.33 15.90 5.80
C ARG A 795 34.34 14.39 5.61
N SER A 796 33.34 13.86 4.93
CA SER A 796 33.32 12.44 4.56
C SER A 796 32.68 12.24 3.19
N MET A 797 33.08 11.15 2.54
CA MET A 797 32.46 10.70 1.30
C MET A 797 32.12 9.22 1.43
N SER A 798 30.92 8.84 1.04
CA SER A 798 30.54 7.43 0.93
C SER A 798 30.16 7.10 -0.50
N ILE A 799 30.61 5.93 -0.95
CA ILE A 799 30.24 5.37 -2.26
C ILE A 799 29.63 4.01 -1.98
N ASN A 800 28.46 3.78 -2.51
CA ASN A 800 27.72 2.53 -2.32
C ASN A 800 27.15 2.04 -3.63
N LEU A 801 27.41 0.77 -3.97
CA LEU A 801 26.82 0.03 -5.07
C LEU A 801 25.91 -1.06 -4.49
N SER A 802 24.63 -1.00 -4.81
CA SER A 802 23.64 -2.02 -4.47
C SER A 802 23.15 -2.69 -5.75
N ILE A 803 23.14 -4.01 -5.77
CA ILE A 803 22.60 -4.82 -6.87
C ILE A 803 21.59 -5.77 -6.28
N THR A 804 20.36 -5.69 -6.75
CA THR A 804 19.27 -6.57 -6.36
C THR A 804 19.07 -7.63 -7.44
N ASN A 805 18.80 -8.86 -7.02
CA ASN A 805 18.51 -9.99 -7.90
C ASN A 805 19.66 -10.31 -8.90
N LEU A 806 20.87 -10.52 -8.38
CA LEU A 806 22.05 -10.94 -9.18
C LEU A 806 21.80 -12.19 -10.04
N LEU A 807 20.87 -13.07 -9.61
CA LEU A 807 20.49 -14.28 -10.35
C LEU A 807 19.58 -13.97 -11.53
N ASN A 808 19.13 -12.72 -11.69
CA ASN A 808 18.17 -12.28 -12.70
C ASN A 808 16.91 -13.16 -12.76
N ASN A 809 16.41 -13.60 -11.61
CA ASN A 809 15.21 -14.40 -11.54
C ASN A 809 13.98 -13.50 -11.80
N GLN A 810 13.32 -13.66 -12.92
CA GLN A 810 12.17 -12.88 -13.36
C GLN A 810 10.84 -13.60 -13.17
N ASP A 811 10.85 -14.82 -12.60
CA ASP A 811 9.66 -15.66 -12.48
C ASP A 811 8.94 -15.48 -11.13
N ILE A 812 9.51 -14.71 -10.19
CA ILE A 812 8.90 -14.48 -8.87
C ILE A 812 7.74 -13.53 -9.04
N VAL A 813 6.53 -14.03 -8.71
CA VAL A 813 5.31 -13.23 -8.71
C VAL A 813 5.26 -12.37 -7.45
N THR A 814 5.01 -11.08 -7.60
CA THR A 814 4.91 -10.13 -6.47
C THR A 814 3.47 -9.77 -6.12
N GLY A 815 2.52 -10.16 -6.96
CA GLY A 815 1.11 -9.88 -6.78
C GLY A 815 0.34 -10.10 -8.06
N GLY A 816 -0.91 -9.71 -8.05
CA GLY A 816 -1.84 -9.87 -9.15
C GLY A 816 -3.23 -10.26 -8.66
N TYR A 817 -4.12 -10.53 -9.59
CA TYR A 817 -5.51 -10.82 -9.29
C TYR A 817 -6.15 -11.75 -10.30
N GLU A 818 -7.08 -12.56 -9.84
CA GLU A 818 -8.00 -13.30 -10.69
C GLU A 818 -8.94 -12.31 -11.39
N GLN A 819 -9.23 -12.52 -12.67
CA GLN A 819 -10.12 -11.62 -13.41
C GLN A 819 -11.58 -11.86 -12.99
N SER A 820 -12.29 -10.83 -12.55
CA SER A 820 -13.67 -10.92 -12.08
C SER A 820 -14.66 -10.90 -13.26
N ARG A 821 -14.56 -11.90 -14.14
CA ARG A 821 -15.43 -12.08 -15.30
C ARG A 821 -15.84 -13.54 -15.46
N SER A 822 -17.03 -13.78 -16.03
CA SER A 822 -17.54 -15.13 -16.24
C SER A 822 -16.87 -15.84 -17.42
N ASP A 823 -16.56 -17.11 -17.28
CA ASP A 823 -16.11 -18.00 -18.36
C ASP A 823 -17.29 -18.42 -19.28
N TYR A 824 -18.51 -18.04 -18.90
CA TYR A 824 -19.73 -18.32 -19.64
C TYR A 824 -20.38 -17.03 -20.14
N THR A 825 -21.16 -17.16 -21.23
CA THR A 825 -22.02 -16.07 -21.70
C THR A 825 -23.29 -16.00 -20.84
N SER A 826 -24.04 -14.91 -20.92
CA SER A 826 -25.36 -14.80 -20.27
C SER A 826 -26.36 -15.86 -20.71
N SER A 827 -26.16 -16.48 -21.88
CA SER A 827 -26.94 -17.62 -22.39
C SER A 827 -26.41 -18.98 -21.90
N GLY A 828 -25.39 -19.02 -21.03
CA GLY A 828 -24.82 -20.25 -20.47
C GLY A 828 -23.82 -20.97 -21.36
N ASN A 829 -23.46 -20.42 -22.53
CA ASN A 829 -22.45 -21.03 -23.40
C ASN A 829 -21.03 -20.70 -22.90
N ALA A 830 -20.14 -21.70 -22.89
CA ALA A 830 -18.76 -21.50 -22.55
C ALA A 830 -18.03 -20.60 -23.57
N ARG A 831 -17.14 -19.75 -23.07
CA ARG A 831 -16.24 -18.92 -23.89
C ARG A 831 -15.00 -19.71 -24.28
N ALA A 832 -14.38 -19.39 -25.40
CA ALA A 832 -13.03 -19.91 -25.72
C ALA A 832 -11.99 -19.39 -24.72
N TYR A 833 -12.06 -18.11 -24.35
CA TYR A 833 -11.21 -17.50 -23.34
C TYR A 833 -11.72 -17.81 -21.93
N SER A 834 -10.88 -18.34 -21.06
CA SER A 834 -11.20 -18.53 -19.64
C SER A 834 -10.54 -17.48 -18.78
N PHE A 835 -11.33 -16.66 -18.12
CA PHE A 835 -10.84 -15.67 -17.17
C PHE A 835 -10.27 -16.32 -15.90
N ALA A 836 -10.85 -17.43 -15.46
CA ALA A 836 -10.41 -18.21 -14.31
C ALA A 836 -8.97 -18.75 -14.48
N ARG A 837 -8.58 -19.08 -15.71
CA ARG A 837 -7.25 -19.61 -16.03
C ARG A 837 -6.24 -18.55 -16.51
N ASN A 838 -6.66 -17.31 -16.63
CA ASN A 838 -5.84 -16.20 -17.09
C ASN A 838 -5.80 -15.05 -16.03
N PRO A 839 -5.26 -15.30 -14.83
CA PRO A 839 -5.06 -14.24 -13.85
C PRO A 839 -4.06 -13.22 -14.38
N LYS A 840 -4.21 -11.99 -13.95
CA LYS A 840 -3.23 -10.93 -14.23
C LYS A 840 -2.18 -10.88 -13.12
N LYS A 841 -0.91 -10.81 -13.48
CA LYS A 841 0.23 -10.94 -12.56
C LYS A 841 1.20 -9.76 -12.66
N TYR A 842 1.94 -9.54 -11.59
CA TYR A 842 3.12 -8.71 -11.54
C TYR A 842 4.32 -9.56 -11.14
N TYR A 843 5.46 -9.30 -11.75
CA TYR A 843 6.71 -9.99 -11.48
C TYR A 843 7.72 -9.09 -10.79
N ALA A 844 8.57 -9.68 -9.96
CA ALA A 844 9.71 -8.98 -9.38
C ALA A 844 10.68 -8.55 -10.47
N TYR A 845 11.33 -7.41 -10.26
CA TYR A 845 12.34 -6.98 -11.22
C TYR A 845 13.49 -7.98 -11.29
N GLY A 846 14.01 -8.23 -12.49
CA GLY A 846 15.25 -8.92 -12.70
C GLY A 846 16.42 -8.14 -12.11
N ILE A 847 17.62 -8.40 -12.61
CA ILE A 847 18.81 -7.70 -12.11
C ILE A 847 18.65 -6.18 -12.23
N ASN A 848 18.78 -5.49 -11.10
CA ASN A 848 18.72 -4.05 -11.05
C ASN A 848 19.71 -3.52 -10.02
N GLY A 849 20.16 -2.29 -10.21
CA GLY A 849 21.21 -1.74 -9.37
C GLY A 849 21.08 -0.25 -9.12
N MET A 850 21.87 0.20 -8.16
CA MET A 850 21.95 1.59 -7.74
C MET A 850 23.38 1.91 -7.32
N LEU A 851 23.93 2.99 -7.86
CA LEU A 851 25.18 3.59 -7.40
C LEU A 851 24.86 4.89 -6.67
N ASN A 852 25.22 4.98 -5.41
CA ASN A 852 25.00 6.13 -4.55
C ASN A 852 26.35 6.75 -4.12
N ILE A 853 26.49 8.05 -4.30
CA ILE A 853 27.65 8.82 -3.86
C ILE A 853 27.15 9.94 -2.97
N ALA A 854 27.58 9.96 -1.72
CA ALA A 854 27.23 11.00 -0.76
C ALA A 854 28.48 11.70 -0.22
N TYR A 855 28.43 13.03 -0.19
CA TYR A 855 29.48 13.88 0.33
C TYR A 855 28.94 14.76 1.45
N LYS A 856 29.54 14.67 2.64
CA LYS A 856 29.24 15.49 3.81
C LYS A 856 30.38 16.50 4.01
N PHE A 857 30.02 17.79 4.19
CA PHE A 857 30.95 18.92 4.37
C PHE A 857 30.47 19.93 5.40
#